data_14d75893c5301e2fefd4d78ce406d59f
#
_entry.id   14d75893c5301e2fefd4d78ce406d59f
#
_cell.length_a   1.000
_cell.length_b   1.000
_cell.length_c   1.000
_cell.angle_alpha   90.00
_cell.angle_beta   90.00
_cell.angle_gamma   90.00
#
_symmetry.space_group_name_H-M   'P 1'
#
loop_
_entity.id
_entity.type
_entity.pdbx_description
1 polymer ?
#
loop_
_entity_poly.entity_id
_entity_poly.type
_entity_poly.pdbx_seq_one_letter_code
_entity_poly.pdbx_strand_id
1 'polypeptide(L)'
;RSIIENWKNSKKTFRYMNRVTFKHPDYPVNVDISIVKTSVKNGRDYKLAYTTEESSVFTNSETYEIELELDNELIGPGTKFNSPKLILDALRKCIKFVLSGLQGTNYPISYVEQKEVLQEYMQMIYKDKYEPKKPVYNSNFIGPSSYTLQMQNISPVDENSTVPNIRRGYTVTEKADGERHLLFVAENGKIYLINTNMNVIFTGAKTNNKELTGTLIDGELILRDKSGVFINLYAAFDIYYLHKKDIRGLPFISKGEQNGKNIEARYQLLKNTMKNLVPHSILSKIGNNEASIKNQYKKSNDMLSPIRIESKQFYPLNPEKDSIFDACRQILSKSNAGIFEYNTDGLIFTPAFLGVGANEESEPGKNMKVGPLSKITWEWSFKWKPAEYNTIDFLVTTLKTANGEDTITPIFEDGINTLQTTQLSEYKTIQLRCTFIEKLHGYLNPCQDVLEDRLPEYDNTEERNTKEAKPVQFYPTSPYDPDAGIAYIMLKKDDNNVNQMFTEEGDVFMTDTIIEFSYNLDLEKGWRWVPLRVRYDKTTEYRQGLSNFGNAYHVANSNWQSIHNPITEEMICSGNNIPNLSVNEDIYYNRVSGNRALSKTEGLRDFHNLYVKRKLILGVSKRGDNLIDYACGKGGDFPKWIAANLSFVFGIDISKDNLENRLDGACARFLNYRKKNKHMPYALFVNGNSAFNIRNGGALLSDKAIQITNAVFGKGSKDEDKIGKGVARQYGKGQDGFNVSSCQFAFHYFWENPESLTGFLRNLAECTKLDGYFIGTCYDGESIFQLLKKKEQGESIQIVENDKKIWELRKGYRATEFKDDSSCIGYQIGIYQETINQFIPEYLVNFDYMCRLMEDYGFKIIDRTEAVNLGFLEGSGMFSELYTEMETDIKKNPFKKKDYGQAYTMNANEKKISFLNRYFIFKKIRNINPEKIQIDMEEYHSEVSNAETKKAVKIAEEIQEPKEKKPREKKEPKEPREKAPAKIKKINKKIILVAGGGIL
;
A
#
# COMPACT_ATOMS: atom_id res chain seq x y z
N ARG A 1 8.85 -63.08 -12.47
CA ARG A 1 8.68 -63.00 -13.95
C ARG A 1 7.32 -62.40 -14.29
N SER A 2 6.19 -62.90 -13.78
CA SER A 2 4.84 -62.40 -14.11
C SER A 2 4.62 -60.90 -13.85
N ILE A 3 5.29 -60.30 -12.83
CA ILE A 3 5.22 -58.87 -12.55
C ILE A 3 5.91 -58.05 -13.65
N ILE A 4 7.03 -58.50 -14.14
CA ILE A 4 7.79 -57.82 -15.20
C ILE A 4 7.05 -57.89 -16.53
N GLU A 5 6.46 -59.04 -16.85
CA GLU A 5 5.70 -59.30 -18.08
C GLU A 5 4.42 -58.42 -18.12
N ASN A 6 3.79 -58.23 -16.97
CA ASN A 6 2.58 -57.40 -16.87
C ASN A 6 2.82 -55.94 -16.43
N TRP A 7 4.07 -55.49 -16.36
CA TRP A 7 4.44 -54.17 -15.83
C TRP A 7 3.69 -53.03 -16.50
N LYS A 8 3.59 -53.00 -17.81
CA LYS A 8 2.91 -51.96 -18.58
C LYS A 8 1.40 -52.01 -18.40
N ASN A 9 0.80 -53.15 -18.17
CA ASN A 9 -0.64 -53.36 -18.07
C ASN A 9 -1.18 -53.33 -16.63
N SER A 10 -0.32 -53.11 -15.64
CA SER A 10 -0.68 -53.08 -14.23
C SER A 10 -0.68 -51.66 -13.72
N LYS A 11 -1.78 -51.25 -13.05
CA LYS A 11 -1.83 -49.99 -12.30
C LYS A 11 -0.94 -50.11 -11.05
N LYS A 12 -0.13 -49.11 -10.82
CA LYS A 12 0.84 -49.07 -9.72
C LYS A 12 0.97 -47.65 -9.18
N THR A 13 1.57 -47.51 -8.01
CA THR A 13 2.00 -46.23 -7.46
C THR A 13 3.46 -45.98 -7.87
N PHE A 14 3.77 -44.71 -8.05
CA PHE A 14 5.14 -44.30 -8.39
C PHE A 14 5.69 -43.46 -7.24
N ARG A 15 6.98 -43.75 -6.95
CA ARG A 15 7.77 -42.99 -5.98
C ARG A 15 9.13 -42.70 -6.63
N TYR A 16 9.39 -41.45 -6.91
CA TYR A 16 10.70 -40.96 -7.31
C TYR A 16 11.48 -40.58 -6.06
N MET A 17 12.74 -41.01 -6.00
CA MET A 17 13.60 -40.73 -4.86
C MET A 17 15.01 -40.39 -5.35
N ASN A 18 15.53 -39.27 -4.85
CA ASN A 18 16.94 -38.92 -4.97
C ASN A 18 17.54 -38.96 -3.55
N ARG A 19 18.49 -39.89 -3.32
CA ARG A 19 19.04 -40.19 -2.00
C ARG A 19 20.53 -39.95 -1.97
N VAL A 20 21.01 -39.30 -0.91
CA VAL A 20 22.44 -39.17 -0.57
C VAL A 20 22.65 -39.81 0.79
N THR A 21 23.61 -40.75 0.86
CA THR A 21 24.01 -41.45 2.08
C THR A 21 25.27 -40.83 2.65
N PHE A 22 25.21 -40.41 3.90
CA PHE A 22 26.35 -39.91 4.66
C PHE A 22 26.84 -40.96 5.63
N LYS A 23 28.17 -41.19 5.64
CA LYS A 23 28.89 -42.13 6.54
C LYS A 23 29.92 -41.34 7.34
N HIS A 24 30.13 -41.73 8.60
CA HIS A 24 31.15 -41.15 9.43
C HIS A 24 31.97 -42.27 10.09
N PRO A 25 33.32 -42.24 10.01
CA PRO A 25 34.18 -43.35 10.45
C PRO A 25 34.07 -43.67 11.94
N ASP A 26 33.65 -42.70 12.77
CA ASP A 26 33.54 -42.92 14.21
C ASP A 26 32.19 -43.46 14.68
N TYR A 27 31.21 -43.61 13.79
CA TYR A 27 29.86 -44.05 14.13
C TYR A 27 29.38 -45.19 13.25
N PRO A 28 28.69 -46.20 13.83
CA PRO A 28 28.15 -47.33 13.04
C PRO A 28 26.75 -47.00 12.49
N VAL A 29 26.57 -45.78 11.95
CA VAL A 29 25.27 -45.27 11.51
C VAL A 29 25.43 -44.61 10.14
N ASN A 30 24.65 -45.04 9.19
CA ASN A 30 24.44 -44.39 7.92
C ASN A 30 23.28 -43.40 8.05
N VAL A 31 23.43 -42.20 7.49
CA VAL A 31 22.37 -41.19 7.46
C VAL A 31 21.99 -40.96 6.01
N ASP A 32 20.78 -41.34 5.65
CA ASP A 32 20.23 -41.17 4.33
C ASP A 32 19.36 -39.92 4.30
N ILE A 33 19.65 -39.01 3.38
CA ILE A 33 18.84 -37.85 3.09
C ILE A 33 18.20 -38.02 1.72
N SER A 34 16.87 -38.09 1.65
CA SER A 34 16.15 -38.37 0.41
C SER A 34 15.16 -37.23 0.09
N ILE A 35 15.19 -36.81 -1.19
CA ILE A 35 14.11 -35.98 -1.77
C ILE A 35 13.15 -36.94 -2.46
N VAL A 36 11.89 -36.97 -2.04
CA VAL A 36 10.92 -37.97 -2.48
C VAL A 36 9.71 -37.28 -3.10
N LYS A 37 9.30 -37.70 -4.29
CA LYS A 37 8.04 -37.37 -4.95
C LYS A 37 7.20 -38.64 -5.10
N THR A 38 5.91 -38.54 -4.81
CA THR A 38 5.03 -39.71 -4.89
C THR A 38 3.85 -39.41 -5.81
N SER A 39 3.17 -40.46 -6.27
CA SER A 39 1.88 -40.35 -6.94
C SER A 39 0.91 -39.49 -6.11
N VAL A 40 0.00 -38.78 -6.78
CA VAL A 40 -1.03 -37.98 -6.11
C VAL A 40 -1.87 -38.84 -5.15
N LYS A 41 -2.16 -38.32 -3.96
CA LYS A 41 -3.04 -38.98 -2.99
C LYS A 41 -4.52 -38.72 -3.33
N ASN A 42 -5.34 -39.76 -3.23
CA ASN A 42 -6.79 -39.67 -3.26
C ASN A 42 -7.32 -40.14 -1.89
N GLY A 43 -7.53 -39.17 -1.00
CA GLY A 43 -7.80 -39.46 0.41
C GLY A 43 -6.58 -40.01 1.15
N ARG A 44 -6.66 -41.24 1.69
CA ARG A 44 -5.55 -41.90 2.40
C ARG A 44 -4.63 -42.68 1.47
N ASP A 45 -5.10 -43.06 0.26
CA ASP A 45 -4.38 -43.95 -0.64
C ASP A 45 -3.76 -43.16 -1.82
N TYR A 46 -2.67 -43.72 -2.39
CA TYR A 46 -2.06 -43.15 -3.57
C TYR A 46 -2.86 -43.54 -4.83
N LYS A 47 -3.01 -42.61 -5.76
CA LYS A 47 -3.65 -42.85 -7.05
C LYS A 47 -2.83 -43.90 -7.82
N LEU A 48 -3.48 -45.00 -8.20
CA LEU A 48 -2.89 -46.03 -9.08
C LEU A 48 -2.94 -45.56 -10.53
N ALA A 49 -1.80 -45.60 -11.24
CA ALA A 49 -1.64 -45.18 -12.61
C ALA A 49 -0.83 -46.21 -13.42
N TYR A 50 -0.95 -46.19 -14.73
CA TYR A 50 -0.16 -47.05 -15.62
C TYR A 50 1.23 -46.43 -15.88
N THR A 51 1.31 -45.09 -16.00
CA THR A 51 2.52 -44.34 -16.34
C THR A 51 2.87 -43.29 -15.26
N THR A 52 4.09 -42.78 -15.32
CA THR A 52 4.62 -41.72 -14.47
C THR A 52 3.86 -40.43 -14.70
N GLU A 53 3.47 -40.14 -15.95
CA GLU A 53 2.73 -38.95 -16.33
C GLU A 53 1.31 -38.96 -15.73
N GLU A 54 0.58 -40.08 -15.90
CA GLU A 54 -0.75 -40.25 -15.29
C GLU A 54 -0.71 -40.16 -13.76
N SER A 55 0.38 -40.57 -13.14
CA SER A 55 0.56 -40.51 -11.68
C SER A 55 0.87 -39.11 -11.17
N SER A 56 1.27 -38.16 -12.05
CA SER A 56 1.76 -36.82 -11.74
C SER A 56 2.95 -36.81 -10.74
N VAL A 57 3.72 -37.91 -10.66
CA VAL A 57 4.78 -38.05 -9.65
C VAL A 57 5.85 -36.96 -9.72
N PHE A 58 6.20 -36.48 -10.92
CA PHE A 58 7.22 -35.45 -11.10
C PHE A 58 6.70 -34.02 -10.85
N THR A 59 5.39 -33.81 -10.99
CA THR A 59 4.75 -32.52 -10.77
C THR A 59 4.20 -32.35 -9.36
N ASN A 60 4.18 -33.44 -8.57
CA ASN A 60 3.68 -33.40 -7.21
C ASN A 60 4.73 -32.81 -6.24
N SER A 61 4.26 -32.37 -5.06
CA SER A 61 5.09 -31.78 -4.00
C SER A 61 6.19 -32.73 -3.52
N GLU A 62 7.34 -32.16 -3.17
CA GLU A 62 8.48 -32.91 -2.60
C GLU A 62 8.26 -33.18 -1.11
N THR A 63 8.69 -34.34 -0.64
CA THR A 63 8.90 -34.66 0.76
C THR A 63 10.35 -34.94 1.02
N TYR A 64 10.87 -34.53 2.17
CA TYR A 64 12.24 -34.75 2.57
C TYR A 64 12.25 -35.79 3.69
N GLU A 65 12.98 -36.85 3.49
CA GLU A 65 13.08 -37.97 4.43
C GLU A 65 14.52 -38.08 4.92
N ILE A 66 14.69 -38.27 6.25
CA ILE A 66 15.97 -38.53 6.87
C ILE A 66 15.84 -39.87 7.59
N GLU A 67 16.64 -40.86 7.17
CA GLU A 67 16.67 -42.19 7.75
C GLU A 67 18.04 -42.43 8.41
N LEU A 68 18.03 -43.04 9.59
CA LEU A 68 19.26 -43.46 10.26
C LEU A 68 19.26 -44.98 10.36
N GLU A 69 20.20 -45.60 9.70
CA GLU A 69 20.36 -47.07 9.68
C GLU A 69 21.67 -47.48 10.32
N LEU A 70 21.63 -48.55 11.11
CA LEU A 70 22.86 -49.17 11.63
C LEU A 70 23.64 -49.86 10.54
N ASP A 71 24.92 -49.61 10.44
CA ASP A 71 25.84 -50.32 9.55
C ASP A 71 26.21 -51.64 10.20
N ASN A 72 25.64 -52.73 9.67
CA ASN A 72 25.82 -54.07 10.19
C ASN A 72 27.27 -54.57 10.17
N GLU A 73 28.12 -53.99 9.33
CA GLU A 73 29.56 -54.35 9.26
C GLU A 73 30.36 -53.75 10.41
N LEU A 74 29.87 -52.66 11.02
CA LEU A 74 30.55 -51.94 12.08
C LEU A 74 30.06 -52.28 13.50
N ILE A 75 29.07 -53.19 13.63
CA ILE A 75 28.49 -53.60 14.91
C ILE A 75 28.69 -55.11 15.17
N GLY A 76 28.82 -55.48 16.44
CA GLY A 76 28.92 -56.90 16.87
C GLY A 76 30.28 -57.30 17.37
N PRO A 77 30.47 -58.63 17.68
CA PRO A 77 31.73 -59.17 18.22
C PRO A 77 32.93 -58.84 17.32
N GLY A 78 34.00 -58.32 17.92
CA GLY A 78 35.24 -57.96 17.24
C GLY A 78 35.28 -56.54 16.66
N THR A 79 34.18 -55.78 16.76
CA THR A 79 34.12 -54.39 16.34
C THR A 79 34.22 -53.44 17.51
N LYS A 80 34.40 -52.12 17.26
CA LYS A 80 34.34 -51.05 18.26
C LYS A 80 33.00 -51.01 18.98
N PHE A 81 31.92 -51.41 18.31
CA PHE A 81 30.53 -51.38 18.78
C PHE A 81 30.02 -52.81 19.05
N ASN A 82 30.66 -53.45 20.04
CA ASN A 82 30.44 -54.87 20.37
C ASN A 82 29.38 -55.09 21.47
N SER A 83 28.72 -54.06 21.97
CA SER A 83 27.66 -54.19 22.97
C SER A 83 26.46 -53.30 22.66
N PRO A 84 25.22 -53.73 23.05
CA PRO A 84 24.02 -52.96 22.83
C PRO A 84 24.10 -51.50 23.38
N LYS A 85 24.82 -51.34 24.52
CA LYS A 85 25.01 -50.00 25.13
C LYS A 85 25.79 -49.08 24.24
N LEU A 86 26.92 -49.54 23.69
CA LEU A 86 27.77 -48.72 22.79
C LEU A 86 27.02 -48.36 21.46
N ILE A 87 26.28 -49.31 20.93
CA ILE A 87 25.46 -49.11 19.72
C ILE A 87 24.38 -48.04 20.00
N LEU A 88 23.64 -48.16 21.12
CA LEU A 88 22.60 -47.22 21.50
C LEU A 88 23.16 -45.81 21.77
N ASP A 89 24.32 -45.72 22.42
CA ASP A 89 24.96 -44.41 22.71
C ASP A 89 25.43 -43.75 21.40
N ALA A 90 25.94 -44.51 20.44
CA ALA A 90 26.31 -44.01 19.12
C ALA A 90 25.09 -43.53 18.32
N LEU A 91 24.03 -44.35 18.30
CA LEU A 91 22.78 -44.00 17.62
C LEU A 91 22.15 -42.73 18.21
N ARG A 92 22.10 -42.59 19.55
CA ARG A 92 21.64 -41.38 20.23
C ARG A 92 22.43 -40.15 19.85
N LYS A 93 23.77 -40.27 19.70
CA LYS A 93 24.60 -39.14 19.25
C LYS A 93 24.29 -38.76 17.80
N CYS A 94 24.12 -39.72 16.89
CA CYS A 94 23.74 -39.42 15.53
C CYS A 94 22.36 -38.77 15.42
N ILE A 95 21.39 -39.28 16.17
CA ILE A 95 20.04 -38.66 16.28
C ILE A 95 20.18 -37.22 16.77
N LYS A 96 21.00 -36.98 17.81
CA LYS A 96 21.24 -35.62 18.30
C LYS A 96 21.82 -34.70 17.22
N PHE A 97 22.78 -35.15 16.43
CA PHE A 97 23.36 -34.36 15.34
C PHE A 97 22.33 -34.01 14.27
N VAL A 98 21.53 -34.99 13.83
CA VAL A 98 20.46 -34.76 12.86
C VAL A 98 19.42 -33.79 13.40
N LEU A 99 18.94 -34.01 14.62
CA LEU A 99 17.98 -33.08 15.24
C LEU A 99 18.56 -31.68 15.46
N SER A 100 19.85 -31.57 15.80
CA SER A 100 20.54 -30.28 15.93
C SER A 100 20.55 -29.51 14.60
N GLY A 101 20.83 -30.21 13.50
CA GLY A 101 20.77 -29.61 12.16
C GLY A 101 19.35 -29.18 11.77
N LEU A 102 18.37 -30.05 12.00
CA LEU A 102 16.96 -29.75 11.69
C LEU A 102 16.36 -28.60 12.52
N GLN A 103 16.79 -28.46 13.78
CA GLN A 103 16.26 -27.44 14.71
C GLN A 103 17.14 -26.21 14.81
N GLY A 104 18.29 -26.17 14.12
CA GLY A 104 19.22 -25.04 14.16
C GLY A 104 19.79 -24.73 15.56
N THR A 105 19.91 -25.76 16.44
CA THR A 105 20.37 -25.58 17.80
C THR A 105 21.25 -26.73 18.27
N ASN A 106 22.20 -26.44 19.16
CA ASN A 106 23.01 -27.45 19.84
C ASN A 106 22.26 -28.19 20.98
N TYR A 107 21.04 -27.75 21.26
CA TYR A 107 20.15 -28.28 22.32
C TYR A 107 18.84 -28.80 21.76
N PRO A 108 18.87 -29.81 20.87
CA PRO A 108 17.66 -30.32 20.25
C PRO A 108 16.73 -30.94 21.29
N ILE A 109 15.44 -30.75 21.08
CA ILE A 109 14.36 -31.27 21.93
C ILE A 109 13.43 -32.19 21.13
N SER A 110 12.70 -33.04 21.83
CA SER A 110 11.73 -33.95 21.20
C SER A 110 10.56 -33.16 20.60
N TYR A 111 9.90 -33.72 19.60
CA TYR A 111 8.64 -33.14 19.08
C TYR A 111 7.53 -33.09 20.14
N VAL A 112 7.56 -33.97 21.13
CA VAL A 112 6.63 -33.95 22.26
C VAL A 112 6.85 -32.67 23.07
N GLU A 113 8.11 -32.37 23.43
CA GLU A 113 8.46 -31.16 24.18
C GLU A 113 8.13 -29.89 23.38
N GLN A 114 8.40 -29.85 22.07
CA GLN A 114 8.01 -28.73 21.23
C GLN A 114 6.50 -28.49 21.26
N LYS A 115 5.71 -29.57 21.17
CA LYS A 115 4.27 -29.52 21.24
C LYS A 115 3.76 -29.05 22.60
N GLU A 116 4.36 -29.49 23.69
CA GLU A 116 4.04 -29.03 25.05
C GLU A 116 4.29 -27.53 25.22
N VAL A 117 5.42 -27.02 24.73
CA VAL A 117 5.74 -25.59 24.75
C VAL A 117 4.71 -24.78 23.93
N LEU A 118 4.34 -25.25 22.74
CA LEU A 118 3.30 -24.60 21.93
C LEU A 118 1.94 -24.63 22.62
N GLN A 119 1.62 -25.70 23.35
CA GLN A 119 0.37 -25.78 24.13
C GLN A 119 0.38 -24.77 25.28
N GLU A 120 1.47 -24.65 26.04
CA GLU A 120 1.62 -23.62 27.08
C GLU A 120 1.45 -22.21 26.49
N TYR A 121 2.11 -21.93 25.36
CA TYR A 121 1.98 -20.66 24.64
C TYR A 121 0.54 -20.38 24.23
N MET A 122 -0.12 -21.33 23.55
CA MET A 122 -1.48 -21.18 23.07
C MET A 122 -2.49 -21.03 24.22
N GLN A 123 -2.31 -21.78 25.31
CA GLN A 123 -3.16 -21.67 26.50
C GLN A 123 -3.01 -20.31 27.17
N MET A 124 -1.79 -19.79 27.28
CA MET A 124 -1.54 -18.46 27.85
C MET A 124 -2.22 -17.35 27.04
N ILE A 125 -2.18 -17.43 25.69
CA ILE A 125 -2.72 -16.40 24.80
C ILE A 125 -4.24 -16.49 24.67
N TYR A 126 -4.78 -17.69 24.42
CA TYR A 126 -6.20 -17.88 24.12
C TYR A 126 -7.05 -18.19 25.36
N LYS A 127 -6.41 -18.50 26.51
CA LYS A 127 -7.09 -18.78 27.78
C LYS A 127 -8.27 -19.76 27.60
N ASP A 128 -9.49 -19.38 28.00
CA ASP A 128 -10.69 -20.19 27.89
C ASP A 128 -11.13 -20.54 26.47
N LYS A 129 -10.60 -19.85 25.47
CA LYS A 129 -10.85 -20.10 24.04
C LYS A 129 -9.87 -21.11 23.42
N TYR A 130 -8.93 -21.61 24.21
CA TYR A 130 -7.93 -22.56 23.73
C TYR A 130 -8.56 -23.95 23.56
N GLU A 131 -8.35 -24.57 22.40
CA GLU A 131 -8.77 -25.94 22.09
C GLU A 131 -7.52 -26.80 21.79
N PRO A 132 -7.16 -27.74 22.71
CA PRO A 132 -5.92 -28.53 22.61
C PRO A 132 -5.75 -29.36 21.33
N LYS A 133 -6.88 -29.67 20.66
CA LYS A 133 -6.88 -30.48 19.42
C LYS A 133 -6.72 -29.68 18.15
N LYS A 134 -6.82 -28.35 18.21
CA LYS A 134 -6.61 -27.50 17.02
C LYS A 134 -5.14 -27.48 16.65
N PRO A 135 -4.81 -27.65 15.35
CA PRO A 135 -3.45 -27.47 14.88
C PRO A 135 -3.00 -26.02 15.05
N VAL A 136 -1.70 -25.83 15.34
CA VAL A 136 -1.07 -24.53 15.44
C VAL A 136 -0.58 -24.11 14.05
N TYR A 137 -0.89 -22.88 13.65
CA TYR A 137 -0.54 -22.30 12.37
C TYR A 137 0.38 -21.09 12.57
N ASN A 138 1.10 -20.69 11.52
CA ASN A 138 1.90 -19.46 11.51
C ASN A 138 1.08 -18.19 11.85
N SER A 139 -0.23 -18.20 11.59
CA SER A 139 -1.15 -17.12 12.00
C SER A 139 -1.30 -16.97 13.52
N ASN A 140 -0.90 -17.96 14.31
CA ASN A 140 -0.92 -17.89 15.77
C ASN A 140 0.28 -17.15 16.37
N PHE A 141 1.23 -16.72 15.57
CA PHE A 141 2.31 -15.83 15.98
C PHE A 141 1.75 -14.43 16.24
N ILE A 142 1.79 -13.94 17.48
CA ILE A 142 1.10 -12.70 17.89
C ILE A 142 1.91 -11.41 17.64
N GLY A 143 3.10 -11.49 17.07
CA GLY A 143 3.93 -10.34 16.74
C GLY A 143 3.49 -9.68 15.42
N PRO A 144 2.99 -8.42 15.42
CA PRO A 144 2.64 -7.74 14.19
C PRO A 144 3.87 -7.38 13.36
N SER A 145 3.73 -7.42 12.03
CA SER A 145 4.77 -6.96 11.09
C SER A 145 4.64 -5.46 10.84
N SER A 146 5.79 -4.77 10.69
CA SER A 146 5.82 -3.34 10.35
C SER A 146 5.50 -3.10 8.88
N TYR A 147 4.82 -1.98 8.60
CA TYR A 147 4.55 -1.49 7.26
C TYR A 147 5.77 -0.77 6.69
N THR A 148 5.94 -0.78 5.37
CA THR A 148 7.03 -0.01 4.75
C THR A 148 6.70 1.49 4.81
N LEU A 149 7.61 2.29 5.37
CA LEU A 149 7.46 3.74 5.51
C LEU A 149 7.28 4.39 4.14
N GLN A 150 6.26 5.21 3.99
CA GLN A 150 5.93 5.92 2.76
C GLN A 150 6.08 7.43 2.96
N MET A 151 6.17 8.19 1.88
CA MET A 151 6.37 9.64 1.90
C MET A 151 5.33 10.37 2.76
N GLN A 152 4.07 9.95 2.71
CA GLN A 152 2.98 10.49 3.53
C GLN A 152 3.19 10.33 5.05
N ASN A 153 3.98 9.32 5.45
CA ASN A 153 4.24 9.04 6.85
C ASN A 153 5.36 9.91 7.46
N ILE A 154 6.07 10.69 6.62
CA ILE A 154 7.15 11.60 7.02
C ILE A 154 6.89 13.05 6.64
N SER A 155 5.94 13.32 5.74
CA SER A 155 5.59 14.68 5.30
C SER A 155 5.14 15.55 6.47
N PRO A 156 5.27 16.89 6.38
CA PRO A 156 4.69 17.81 7.36
C PRO A 156 3.22 17.50 7.57
N VAL A 157 2.79 17.48 8.82
CA VAL A 157 1.45 17.00 9.22
C VAL A 157 0.57 18.17 9.55
N ASP A 158 -0.65 18.21 8.96
CA ASP A 158 -1.76 18.99 9.49
C ASP A 158 -2.17 18.40 10.86
N GLU A 159 -2.45 19.25 11.85
CA GLU A 159 -2.84 18.85 13.22
C GLU A 159 -4.02 17.88 13.26
N ASN A 160 -4.82 17.83 12.22
CA ASN A 160 -6.05 17.06 12.14
C ASN A 160 -5.92 15.75 11.32
N SER A 161 -4.75 15.49 10.74
CA SER A 161 -4.54 14.26 9.99
C SER A 161 -4.51 13.04 10.90
N THR A 162 -5.27 11.99 10.55
CA THR A 162 -5.23 10.67 11.21
C THR A 162 -4.31 9.68 10.52
N VAL A 163 -3.64 10.10 9.44
CA VAL A 163 -2.60 9.27 8.80
C VAL A 163 -1.46 9.08 9.78
N PRO A 164 -1.07 7.82 10.08
CA PRO A 164 0.08 7.56 10.92
C PRO A 164 1.32 8.26 10.38
N ASN A 165 1.98 9.07 11.22
CA ASN A 165 3.12 9.87 10.80
C ASN A 165 4.19 9.89 11.90
N ILE A 166 5.44 9.62 11.54
CA ILE A 166 6.53 9.49 12.49
C ILE A 166 6.86 10.78 13.25
N ARG A 167 6.39 11.92 12.77
CA ARG A 167 6.56 13.23 13.46
C ARG A 167 5.78 13.31 14.77
N ARG A 168 4.92 12.34 15.08
CA ARG A 168 4.02 12.38 16.24
C ARG A 168 4.11 11.11 17.06
N GLY A 169 4.72 11.20 18.24
CA GLY A 169 4.69 10.14 19.24
C GLY A 169 5.30 8.82 18.77
N TYR A 170 6.45 8.86 18.11
CA TYR A 170 7.20 7.68 17.69
C TYR A 170 8.56 7.57 18.35
N THR A 171 9.02 6.35 18.52
CA THR A 171 10.40 5.99 18.81
C THR A 171 10.99 5.22 17.64
N VAL A 172 12.30 5.25 17.51
CA VAL A 172 13.04 4.57 16.44
C VAL A 172 14.19 3.75 17.02
N THR A 173 14.46 2.62 16.42
CA THR A 173 15.63 1.77 16.68
C THR A 173 16.23 1.31 15.36
N GLU A 174 17.48 0.85 15.37
CA GLU A 174 18.10 0.23 14.21
C GLU A 174 17.34 -1.04 13.80
N LYS A 175 17.27 -1.31 12.50
CA LYS A 175 16.74 -2.56 11.97
C LYS A 175 17.90 -3.56 11.87
N ALA A 176 17.93 -4.52 12.79
CA ALA A 176 18.91 -5.59 12.76
C ALA A 176 18.60 -6.57 11.61
N ASP A 177 19.64 -7.10 10.99
CA ASP A 177 19.55 -8.18 10.02
C ASP A 177 19.63 -9.52 10.78
N GLY A 178 18.46 -10.00 11.22
CA GLY A 178 18.32 -11.20 12.02
C GLY A 178 17.01 -11.93 11.75
N GLU A 179 16.78 -13.02 12.47
CA GLU A 179 15.54 -13.79 12.40
C GLU A 179 14.63 -13.45 13.57
N ARG A 180 13.40 -13.04 13.28
CA ARG A 180 12.42 -12.71 14.30
C ARG A 180 11.91 -13.93 15.03
N HIS A 181 12.01 -13.89 16.34
CA HIS A 181 11.53 -14.92 17.26
C HIS A 181 10.82 -14.30 18.47
N LEU A 182 9.84 -15.01 18.99
CA LEU A 182 9.32 -14.77 20.33
C LEU A 182 10.13 -15.59 21.34
N LEU A 183 10.73 -14.94 22.32
CA LEU A 183 11.35 -15.61 23.46
C LEU A 183 10.27 -15.92 24.48
N PHE A 184 10.12 -17.20 24.81
CA PHE A 184 9.14 -17.70 25.76
C PHE A 184 9.82 -18.38 26.94
N VAL A 185 9.50 -17.91 28.15
CA VAL A 185 9.94 -18.53 29.41
C VAL A 185 8.84 -19.47 29.89
N ALA A 186 9.03 -20.77 29.69
CA ALA A 186 8.05 -21.79 30.05
C ALA A 186 7.93 -21.98 31.59
N GLU A 187 6.92 -22.71 32.05
CA GLU A 187 6.67 -22.95 33.49
C GLU A 187 7.81 -23.65 34.22
N ASN A 188 8.56 -24.48 33.50
CA ASN A 188 9.74 -25.17 34.04
C ASN A 188 11.00 -24.27 34.10
N GLY A 189 10.88 -22.98 33.71
CA GLY A 189 11.95 -22.01 33.68
C GLY A 189 12.89 -22.12 32.47
N LYS A 190 12.70 -23.10 31.56
CA LYS A 190 13.45 -23.18 30.31
C LYS A 190 13.07 -22.05 29.38
N ILE A 191 14.04 -21.57 28.60
CA ILE A 191 13.90 -20.45 27.67
C ILE A 191 13.87 -20.99 26.24
N TYR A 192 12.77 -20.78 25.54
CA TYR A 192 12.56 -21.21 24.16
C TYR A 192 12.42 -20.00 23.23
N LEU A 193 12.77 -20.21 21.97
CA LEU A 193 12.50 -19.29 20.88
C LEU A 193 11.43 -19.90 19.96
N ILE A 194 10.43 -19.11 19.62
CA ILE A 194 9.33 -19.51 18.71
C ILE A 194 9.43 -18.60 17.49
N ASN A 195 9.69 -19.16 16.32
CA ASN A 195 9.80 -18.39 15.08
C ASN A 195 8.44 -18.07 14.45
N THR A 196 8.45 -17.29 13.38
CA THR A 196 7.22 -16.85 12.69
C THR A 196 6.41 -18.00 12.05
N ASN A 197 7.01 -19.19 11.90
CA ASN A 197 6.35 -20.40 11.44
C ASN A 197 5.87 -21.30 12.59
N MET A 198 5.96 -20.81 13.83
CA MET A 198 5.61 -21.53 15.06
C MET A 198 6.51 -22.73 15.35
N ASN A 199 7.72 -22.77 14.81
CA ASN A 199 8.73 -23.75 15.20
C ASN A 199 9.39 -23.35 16.51
N VAL A 200 9.58 -24.32 17.40
CA VAL A 200 10.14 -24.13 18.73
C VAL A 200 11.59 -24.55 18.74
N ILE A 201 12.47 -23.66 19.20
CA ILE A 201 13.89 -23.89 19.37
C ILE A 201 14.21 -23.75 20.87
N PHE A 202 14.88 -24.76 21.45
CA PHE A 202 15.38 -24.64 22.81
C PHE A 202 16.74 -23.96 22.81
N THR A 203 16.88 -22.91 23.61
CA THR A 203 18.13 -22.13 23.70
C THR A 203 19.24 -22.82 24.47
N GLY A 204 18.94 -23.88 25.24
CA GLY A 204 19.86 -24.48 26.20
C GLY A 204 19.96 -23.68 27.53
N ALA A 205 19.23 -22.60 27.65
CA ALA A 205 19.19 -21.76 28.85
C ALA A 205 17.92 -21.96 29.65
N LYS A 206 18.03 -21.72 30.96
CA LYS A 206 16.92 -21.61 31.88
C LYS A 206 17.14 -20.44 32.86
N THR A 207 16.04 -20.00 33.45
CA THR A 207 16.07 -19.07 34.61
C THR A 207 15.53 -19.73 35.84
N ASN A 208 16.09 -19.36 37.02
CA ASN A 208 15.58 -19.78 38.32
C ASN A 208 14.53 -18.83 38.88
N ASN A 209 14.29 -17.70 38.20
CA ASN A 209 13.33 -16.70 38.64
C ASN A 209 11.90 -17.13 38.21
N LYS A 210 11.13 -17.66 39.16
CA LYS A 210 9.75 -18.12 38.94
C LYS A 210 8.78 -17.00 38.60
N GLU A 211 9.08 -15.76 38.95
CA GLU A 211 8.26 -14.59 38.60
C GLU A 211 8.33 -14.24 37.10
N LEU A 212 9.28 -14.84 36.39
CA LEU A 212 9.39 -14.65 34.94
C LEU A 212 8.79 -15.79 34.10
N THR A 213 8.24 -16.83 34.72
CA THR A 213 7.54 -17.89 33.97
C THR A 213 6.27 -17.32 33.33
N GLY A 214 5.96 -17.77 32.13
CA GLY A 214 4.87 -17.21 31.32
C GLY A 214 5.16 -15.78 30.82
N THR A 215 6.43 -15.46 30.58
CA THR A 215 6.87 -14.20 29.95
C THR A 215 7.08 -14.45 28.47
N LEU A 216 6.62 -13.51 27.64
CA LEU A 216 6.75 -13.55 26.19
C LEU A 216 7.34 -12.23 25.69
N ILE A 217 8.48 -12.32 25.05
CA ILE A 217 9.27 -11.17 24.58
C ILE A 217 9.43 -11.28 23.06
N ASP A 218 9.31 -10.19 22.35
CA ASP A 218 9.54 -10.12 20.90
C ASP A 218 10.96 -9.59 20.64
N GLY A 219 11.65 -10.22 19.70
CA GLY A 219 13.03 -9.88 19.41
C GLY A 219 13.56 -10.53 18.14
N GLU A 220 14.82 -10.28 17.87
CA GLU A 220 15.55 -10.85 16.75
C GLU A 220 16.70 -11.71 17.22
N LEU A 221 16.81 -12.92 16.68
CA LEU A 221 17.93 -13.80 16.84
C LEU A 221 19.01 -13.47 15.81
N ILE A 222 20.18 -13.10 16.28
CA ILE A 222 21.36 -12.75 15.48
C ILE A 222 22.44 -13.76 15.78
N LEU A 223 22.71 -14.64 14.86
CA LEU A 223 23.64 -15.74 15.08
C LEU A 223 25.10 -15.31 14.96
N ARG A 224 25.38 -14.38 14.05
CA ARG A 224 26.77 -13.96 13.72
C ARG A 224 26.90 -12.43 13.74
N ASP A 225 28.10 -11.97 14.08
CA ASP A 225 28.48 -10.56 13.94
C ASP A 225 28.84 -10.22 12.49
N LYS A 226 29.23 -8.96 12.23
CA LYS A 226 29.67 -8.46 10.92
C LYS A 226 30.89 -9.19 10.35
N SER A 227 31.68 -9.82 11.20
CA SER A 227 32.89 -10.58 10.83
C SER A 227 32.62 -12.07 10.65
N GLY A 228 31.34 -12.49 10.76
CA GLY A 228 30.93 -13.89 10.66
C GLY A 228 31.16 -14.71 11.94
N VAL A 229 31.60 -14.08 13.05
CA VAL A 229 31.82 -14.76 14.33
C VAL A 229 30.48 -15.08 15.00
N PHE A 230 30.34 -16.28 15.52
CA PHE A 230 29.12 -16.71 16.21
C PHE A 230 28.93 -15.98 17.54
N ILE A 231 27.88 -15.19 17.66
CA ILE A 231 27.54 -14.38 18.86
C ILE A 231 26.28 -14.85 19.59
N ASN A 232 25.41 -15.58 18.91
CA ASN A 232 24.14 -16.09 19.43
C ASN A 232 23.39 -15.08 20.29
N LEU A 233 23.13 -13.90 19.72
CA LEU A 233 22.47 -12.77 20.40
C LEU A 233 20.98 -12.78 20.10
N TYR A 234 20.17 -12.74 21.16
CA TYR A 234 18.75 -12.38 21.06
C TYR A 234 18.57 -10.91 21.44
N ALA A 235 18.24 -10.09 20.43
CA ALA A 235 18.03 -8.65 20.57
C ALA A 235 16.53 -8.36 20.79
N ALA A 236 16.12 -8.24 22.05
CA ALA A 236 14.75 -7.99 22.46
C ALA A 236 14.32 -6.55 22.16
N PHE A 237 13.13 -6.35 21.57
CA PHE A 237 12.62 -5.02 21.24
C PHE A 237 11.21 -4.72 21.77
N ASP A 238 10.40 -5.72 22.18
CA ASP A 238 9.11 -5.50 22.86
C ASP A 238 8.80 -6.64 23.83
N ILE A 239 7.83 -6.46 24.72
CA ILE A 239 7.35 -7.47 25.66
C ILE A 239 5.83 -7.51 25.64
N TYR A 240 5.28 -8.71 25.49
CA TYR A 240 3.83 -8.93 25.30
C TYR A 240 3.12 -9.52 26.51
N TYR A 241 3.79 -10.46 27.18
CA TYR A 241 3.28 -11.07 28.40
C TYR A 241 4.36 -11.03 29.48
N LEU A 242 3.97 -10.70 30.67
CA LEU A 242 4.81 -10.78 31.87
C LEU A 242 4.05 -11.57 32.93
N HIS A 243 4.63 -12.69 33.40
CA HIS A 243 4.02 -13.58 34.37
C HIS A 243 2.56 -13.95 33.99
N LYS A 244 2.36 -14.45 32.77
CA LYS A 244 1.05 -14.80 32.14
C LYS A 244 0.07 -13.63 31.97
N LYS A 245 0.41 -12.41 32.40
CA LYS A 245 -0.41 -11.22 32.25
C LYS A 245 -0.19 -10.61 30.87
N ASP A 246 -1.26 -10.40 30.11
CA ASP A 246 -1.22 -9.65 28.84
C ASP A 246 -0.96 -8.17 29.11
N ILE A 247 0.18 -7.66 28.67
CA ILE A 247 0.60 -6.27 28.83
C ILE A 247 0.69 -5.54 27.49
N ARG A 248 0.26 -6.15 26.37
CA ARG A 248 0.33 -5.56 25.03
C ARG A 248 -0.46 -4.25 24.89
N GLY A 249 -1.51 -4.08 25.70
CA GLY A 249 -2.31 -2.84 25.71
C GLY A 249 -1.63 -1.65 26.41
N LEU A 250 -0.53 -1.84 27.13
CA LEU A 250 0.24 -0.74 27.71
C LEU A 250 0.94 0.08 26.61
N PRO A 251 1.19 1.39 26.82
CA PRO A 251 2.02 2.19 25.92
C PRO A 251 3.44 1.62 25.87
N PHE A 252 4.14 1.88 24.76
CA PHE A 252 5.53 1.47 24.63
C PHE A 252 6.47 2.31 25.50
N ILE A 253 6.28 3.65 25.47
CA ILE A 253 6.98 4.63 26.33
C ILE A 253 5.97 5.29 27.27
N SER A 254 6.39 5.61 28.50
CA SER A 254 5.54 6.31 29.47
C SER A 254 5.36 7.78 29.08
N LYS A 255 4.13 8.29 29.18
CA LYS A 255 3.81 9.74 29.06
C LYS A 255 4.17 10.55 30.31
N GLY A 256 4.81 9.93 31.32
CA GLY A 256 5.03 10.56 32.62
C GLY A 256 3.91 10.30 33.62
N GLU A 257 3.85 11.12 34.69
CA GLU A 257 2.81 10.98 35.69
C GLU A 257 1.47 11.53 35.23
N GLN A 258 0.46 10.69 35.25
CA GLN A 258 -0.94 11.14 35.13
C GLN A 258 -1.68 10.82 36.45
N ASN A 259 -2.35 11.82 37.02
CA ASN A 259 -3.08 11.71 38.29
C ASN A 259 -2.23 11.17 39.44
N GLY A 260 -0.95 11.55 39.52
CA GLY A 260 -0.03 11.12 40.59
C GLY A 260 0.41 9.65 40.56
N LYS A 261 0.16 8.93 39.42
CA LYS A 261 0.65 7.57 39.20
C LYS A 261 1.48 7.52 37.92
N ASN A 262 2.68 6.93 38.04
CA ASN A 262 3.47 6.56 36.86
C ASN A 262 2.76 5.48 36.05
N ILE A 263 2.51 5.73 34.78
CA ILE A 263 1.94 4.73 33.87
C ILE A 263 3.05 3.76 33.51
N GLU A 264 2.83 2.47 33.80
CA GLU A 264 3.75 1.40 33.36
C GLU A 264 3.81 1.38 31.84
N ALA A 265 5.03 1.23 31.31
CA ALA A 265 5.28 1.17 29.87
C ALA A 265 6.07 -0.09 29.51
N ARG A 266 5.76 -0.67 28.35
CA ARG A 266 6.36 -1.96 27.92
C ARG A 266 7.88 -1.90 27.84
N TYR A 267 8.47 -0.80 27.33
CA TYR A 267 9.92 -0.67 27.21
C TYR A 267 10.63 -0.67 28.57
N GLN A 268 10.06 -0.03 29.58
CA GLN A 268 10.62 -0.08 30.94
C GLN A 268 10.48 -1.47 31.56
N LEU A 269 9.33 -2.12 31.36
CA LEU A 269 9.11 -3.50 31.80
C LEU A 269 10.08 -4.47 31.10
N LEU A 270 10.32 -4.29 29.79
CA LEU A 270 11.31 -5.06 29.05
C LEU A 270 12.70 -4.93 29.66
N LYS A 271 13.17 -3.70 29.91
CA LYS A 271 14.49 -3.46 30.54
C LYS A 271 14.61 -4.11 31.93
N ASN A 272 13.56 -4.01 32.73
CA ASN A 272 13.54 -4.62 34.06
C ASN A 272 13.55 -6.14 33.97
N THR A 273 12.76 -6.69 33.01
CA THR A 273 12.75 -8.13 32.77
C THR A 273 14.09 -8.67 32.32
N MET A 274 14.77 -7.95 31.41
CA MET A 274 16.13 -8.31 30.96
C MET A 274 17.15 -8.39 32.12
N LYS A 275 17.10 -7.44 33.07
CA LYS A 275 17.96 -7.45 34.25
C LYS A 275 17.70 -8.65 35.18
N ASN A 276 16.42 -9.06 35.28
CA ASN A 276 15.98 -10.09 36.22
C ASN A 276 15.98 -11.51 35.63
N LEU A 277 16.13 -11.64 34.29
CA LEU A 277 16.02 -12.93 33.58
C LEU A 277 17.18 -13.87 33.95
N VAL A 278 18.39 -13.35 34.13
CA VAL A 278 19.61 -14.08 34.51
C VAL A 278 19.64 -15.51 33.89
N PRO A 279 19.76 -15.63 32.58
CA PRO A 279 19.77 -16.93 31.91
C PRO A 279 21.05 -17.68 32.21
N HIS A 280 20.94 -18.99 32.53
CA HIS A 280 22.10 -19.84 32.75
C HIS A 280 21.95 -21.16 32.00
N SER A 281 23.08 -21.79 31.66
CA SER A 281 23.11 -23.07 30.94
C SER A 281 22.51 -24.19 31.78
N ILE A 282 21.72 -25.07 31.16
CA ILE A 282 21.25 -26.30 31.74
C ILE A 282 22.38 -27.32 31.97
N LEU A 283 23.52 -27.12 31.32
CA LEU A 283 24.72 -28.00 31.36
C LEU A 283 25.78 -27.49 32.35
N SER A 284 25.38 -26.94 33.50
CA SER A 284 26.24 -26.25 34.47
C SER A 284 27.39 -27.09 35.10
N LYS A 285 27.54 -28.35 34.72
CA LYS A 285 28.62 -29.24 35.21
C LYS A 285 29.17 -30.11 34.10
N ILE A 286 29.69 -29.53 33.03
CA ILE A 286 30.48 -30.30 32.06
C ILE A 286 31.95 -30.01 32.34
N GLY A 287 32.66 -31.10 32.69
CA GLY A 287 34.08 -31.07 32.97
C GLY A 287 34.92 -30.54 31.79
N ASN A 288 35.90 -29.80 32.11
CA ASN A 288 37.24 -29.57 31.61
C ASN A 288 37.57 -29.74 30.10
N ASN A 289 36.64 -29.44 29.18
CA ASN A 289 37.03 -29.23 27.78
C ASN A 289 36.87 -27.73 27.42
N GLU A 290 37.80 -26.92 27.92
CA GLU A 290 37.82 -25.46 27.80
C GLU A 290 37.80 -24.96 26.36
N ALA A 291 38.26 -25.71 25.38
CA ALA A 291 38.40 -25.25 24.02
C ALA A 291 37.06 -25.17 23.25
N SER A 292 36.13 -26.13 23.47
CA SER A 292 34.79 -26.08 22.85
C SER A 292 33.80 -25.14 23.53
N ILE A 293 34.07 -24.80 24.81
CA ILE A 293 33.23 -23.95 25.64
C ILE A 293 33.50 -22.46 25.34
N LYS A 294 34.76 -22.09 25.05
CA LYS A 294 35.17 -20.68 24.83
C LYS A 294 34.44 -19.98 23.67
N ASN A 295 33.97 -20.70 22.68
CA ASN A 295 33.32 -20.10 21.51
C ASN A 295 31.79 -20.09 21.57
N GLN A 296 31.16 -20.75 22.54
CA GLN A 296 29.71 -20.92 22.64
C GLN A 296 29.02 -20.20 23.80
N TYR A 297 29.76 -19.78 24.83
CA TYR A 297 29.17 -19.23 26.04
C TYR A 297 29.73 -17.82 26.34
N LYS A 298 28.84 -16.85 26.44
CA LYS A 298 29.16 -15.53 26.97
C LYS A 298 28.66 -15.44 28.42
N LYS A 299 29.41 -14.77 29.25
CA LYS A 299 29.04 -14.48 30.65
C LYS A 299 27.87 -13.49 30.65
N SER A 300 26.82 -13.82 31.35
CA SER A 300 25.75 -12.91 31.76
C SER A 300 25.70 -12.96 33.28
N ASN A 301 25.92 -11.85 33.96
CA ASN A 301 25.92 -11.74 35.44
C ASN A 301 26.68 -12.88 36.15
N ASP A 302 27.93 -13.13 35.76
CA ASP A 302 28.82 -14.17 36.32
C ASP A 302 28.36 -15.63 36.09
N MET A 303 27.27 -15.87 35.39
CA MET A 303 26.81 -17.20 34.97
C MET A 303 27.07 -17.44 33.50
N LEU A 304 27.43 -18.70 33.15
CA LEU A 304 27.57 -19.09 31.75
C LEU A 304 26.18 -19.27 31.11
N SER A 305 25.89 -18.56 30.03
CA SER A 305 24.69 -18.71 29.24
C SER A 305 25.00 -19.14 27.80
N PRO A 306 24.28 -20.10 27.23
CA PRO A 306 24.45 -20.50 25.83
C PRO A 306 23.91 -19.47 24.82
N ILE A 307 23.15 -18.51 25.29
CA ILE A 307 22.56 -17.43 24.48
C ILE A 307 22.77 -16.10 25.21
N ARG A 308 23.09 -15.08 24.45
CA ARG A 308 23.16 -13.71 24.92
C ARG A 308 21.81 -13.04 24.69
N ILE A 309 21.20 -12.45 25.70
CA ILE A 309 19.89 -11.80 25.64
C ILE A 309 20.05 -10.35 26.04
N GLU A 310 19.79 -9.40 25.15
CA GLU A 310 19.92 -7.97 25.35
C GLU A 310 18.69 -7.22 24.82
N SER A 311 18.37 -6.08 25.41
CA SER A 311 17.31 -5.20 24.88
C SER A 311 17.91 -4.19 23.92
N LYS A 312 17.22 -3.96 22.78
CA LYS A 312 17.55 -2.88 21.85
C LYS A 312 17.34 -1.51 22.50
N GLN A 313 18.03 -0.51 21.97
CA GLN A 313 17.87 0.87 22.39
C GLN A 313 16.89 1.60 21.48
N PHE A 314 16.03 2.43 22.08
CA PHE A 314 15.04 3.22 21.36
C PHE A 314 15.25 4.71 21.63
N TYR A 315 15.04 5.53 20.61
CA TYR A 315 15.17 6.98 20.65
C TYR A 315 14.01 7.63 19.87
N PRO A 316 13.58 8.86 20.25
CA PRO A 316 13.84 9.49 21.54
C PRO A 316 13.04 8.80 22.66
N LEU A 317 13.50 8.96 23.91
CA LEU A 317 12.74 8.50 25.08
C LEU A 317 11.64 9.48 25.48
N ASN A 318 11.67 10.70 24.97
CA ASN A 318 10.62 11.70 25.13
C ASN A 318 10.13 12.19 23.77
N PRO A 319 9.30 11.38 23.07
CA PRO A 319 8.89 11.65 21.69
C PRO A 319 7.95 12.86 21.52
N GLU A 320 7.49 13.48 22.60
CA GLU A 320 6.72 14.74 22.55
C GLU A 320 7.62 15.98 22.48
N LYS A 321 8.87 15.88 22.93
CA LYS A 321 9.80 17.01 23.01
C LYS A 321 10.98 16.89 22.05
N ASP A 322 11.43 15.66 21.81
CA ASP A 322 12.65 15.39 21.06
C ASP A 322 12.33 15.01 19.60
N SER A 323 13.17 15.45 18.68
CA SER A 323 13.01 15.19 17.25
C SER A 323 13.27 13.73 16.90
N ILE A 324 12.33 13.09 16.22
CA ILE A 324 12.50 11.74 15.67
C ILE A 324 13.61 11.70 14.61
N PHE A 325 13.79 12.77 13.84
CA PHE A 325 14.80 12.88 12.79
C PHE A 325 16.23 12.96 13.37
N ASP A 326 16.40 13.63 14.50
CA ASP A 326 17.68 13.64 15.22
C ASP A 326 18.02 12.26 15.79
N ALA A 327 17.00 11.53 16.25
CA ALA A 327 17.15 10.15 16.68
C ALA A 327 17.57 9.23 15.52
N CYS A 328 16.94 9.38 14.34
CA CYS A 328 17.33 8.65 13.12
C CYS A 328 18.78 8.95 12.74
N ARG A 329 19.18 10.23 12.74
CA ARG A 329 20.55 10.66 12.45
C ARG A 329 21.56 10.02 13.40
N GLN A 330 21.28 9.98 14.70
CA GLN A 330 22.14 9.34 15.69
C GLN A 330 22.32 7.84 15.42
N ILE A 331 21.23 7.12 15.10
CA ILE A 331 21.30 5.68 14.84
C ILE A 331 22.06 5.41 13.54
N LEU A 332 21.75 6.13 12.45
CA LEU A 332 22.42 5.93 11.17
C LEU A 332 23.89 6.32 11.23
N SER A 333 24.25 7.37 11.95
CA SER A 333 25.66 7.71 12.19
C SER A 333 26.40 6.60 12.93
N LYS A 334 25.78 5.94 13.92
CA LYS A 334 26.37 4.77 14.60
C LYS A 334 26.49 3.57 13.66
N SER A 335 25.50 3.35 12.80
CA SER A 335 25.51 2.26 11.80
C SER A 335 26.65 2.47 10.80
N ASN A 336 26.76 3.68 10.23
CA ASN A 336 27.79 4.06 9.26
C ASN A 336 29.19 4.04 9.87
N ALA A 337 29.31 4.39 11.16
CA ALA A 337 30.58 4.29 11.92
C ALA A 337 30.92 2.85 12.35
N GLY A 338 30.11 1.87 12.01
CA GLY A 338 30.36 0.45 12.34
C GLY A 338 30.22 0.09 13.81
N ILE A 339 29.55 0.93 14.62
CA ILE A 339 29.46 0.74 16.09
C ILE A 339 28.62 -0.47 16.49
N PHE A 340 27.60 -0.82 15.70
CA PHE A 340 26.80 -2.01 15.95
C PHE A 340 27.63 -3.28 15.70
N GLU A 341 27.53 -4.26 16.60
CA GLU A 341 28.21 -5.54 16.50
C GLU A 341 27.73 -6.39 15.31
N TYR A 342 26.47 -6.22 14.92
CA TYR A 342 25.76 -6.96 13.87
C TYR A 342 25.37 -6.05 12.70
N ASN A 343 24.99 -6.67 11.58
CA ASN A 343 24.52 -5.96 10.39
C ASN A 343 23.16 -5.31 10.64
N THR A 344 22.99 -4.10 10.09
CA THR A 344 21.75 -3.34 10.13
C THR A 344 21.36 -2.92 8.72
N ASP A 345 20.07 -2.99 8.38
CA ASP A 345 19.56 -2.72 7.04
C ASP A 345 18.47 -1.62 7.03
N GLY A 346 18.48 -0.75 8.03
CA GLY A 346 17.56 0.38 8.13
C GLY A 346 17.10 0.72 9.53
N LEU A 347 15.85 1.17 9.64
CA LEU A 347 15.23 1.66 10.87
C LEU A 347 13.86 1.02 11.10
N ILE A 348 13.49 0.85 12.37
CA ILE A 348 12.13 0.46 12.80
C ILE A 348 11.54 1.56 13.66
N PHE A 349 10.35 2.01 13.30
CA PHE A 349 9.58 3.02 14.02
C PHE A 349 8.44 2.35 14.78
N THR A 350 8.40 2.60 16.08
CA THR A 350 7.38 2.04 16.98
C THR A 350 6.56 3.19 17.57
N PRO A 351 5.21 3.17 17.48
CA PRO A 351 4.38 4.17 18.12
C PRO A 351 4.56 4.12 19.64
N ALA A 352 4.90 5.28 20.24
CA ALA A 352 5.27 5.38 21.64
C ALA A 352 4.10 5.11 22.60
N PHE A 353 2.88 5.50 22.19
CA PHE A 353 1.74 5.55 23.12
C PHE A 353 0.65 4.52 22.82
N LEU A 354 0.80 3.74 21.76
CA LEU A 354 -0.18 2.72 21.38
C LEU A 354 0.13 1.35 22.00
N GLY A 355 -0.92 0.59 22.28
CA GLY A 355 -0.80 -0.84 22.52
C GLY A 355 -0.38 -1.57 21.24
N VAL A 356 0.15 -2.78 21.37
CA VAL A 356 0.60 -3.62 20.24
C VAL A 356 -0.54 -3.91 19.29
N GLY A 357 -0.39 -3.51 18.02
CA GLY A 357 -1.41 -3.72 16.99
C GLY A 357 -2.65 -2.82 17.11
N ALA A 358 -2.68 -1.87 18.05
CA ALA A 358 -3.77 -0.92 18.22
C ALA A 358 -3.65 0.27 17.28
N ASN A 359 -4.78 0.90 16.97
CA ASN A 359 -4.90 2.13 16.18
C ASN A 359 -5.32 3.34 17.01
N GLU A 360 -5.60 3.14 18.29
CA GLU A 360 -6.00 4.16 19.25
C GLU A 360 -5.25 3.97 20.57
N GLU A 361 -5.05 5.05 21.32
CA GLU A 361 -4.44 4.97 22.64
C GLU A 361 -5.37 4.30 23.67
N SER A 362 -4.76 3.58 24.62
CA SER A 362 -5.49 2.99 25.75
C SER A 362 -5.77 4.06 26.80
N GLU A 363 -6.99 4.10 27.33
CA GLU A 363 -7.31 4.91 28.50
C GLU A 363 -6.87 4.20 29.79
N PRO A 364 -6.06 4.84 30.64
CA PRO A 364 -5.62 4.23 31.89
C PRO A 364 -6.80 3.81 32.80
N GLY A 365 -6.83 2.54 33.18
CA GLY A 365 -7.86 2.00 34.09
C GLY A 365 -9.20 1.68 33.42
N LYS A 366 -9.34 1.87 32.12
CA LYS A 366 -10.50 1.47 31.32
C LYS A 366 -10.09 0.51 30.21
N ASN A 367 -10.84 0.41 29.15
CA ASN A 367 -10.61 -0.54 28.06
C ASN A 367 -9.19 -0.40 27.44
N MET A 368 -8.36 -1.43 27.65
CA MET A 368 -7.06 -1.54 27.02
C MET A 368 -7.22 -1.80 25.52
N LYS A 369 -6.71 -0.89 24.69
CA LYS A 369 -6.71 -1.04 23.24
C LYS A 369 -5.51 -1.89 22.82
N VAL A 370 -5.78 -2.99 22.13
CA VAL A 370 -4.78 -3.94 21.65
C VAL A 370 -5.25 -4.60 20.37
N GLY A 371 -4.31 -4.95 19.50
CA GLY A 371 -4.59 -5.65 18.26
C GLY A 371 -5.01 -7.12 18.46
N PRO A 372 -5.40 -7.81 17.37
CA PRO A 372 -5.86 -9.18 17.41
C PRO A 372 -4.76 -10.16 17.84
N LEU A 373 -5.19 -11.35 18.29
CA LEU A 373 -4.31 -12.47 18.67
C LEU A 373 -3.86 -13.29 17.45
N SER A 374 -3.51 -12.61 16.37
CA SER A 374 -3.07 -13.25 15.12
C SER A 374 -1.98 -12.39 14.46
N LYS A 375 -1.18 -13.03 13.63
CA LYS A 375 -0.18 -12.31 12.82
C LYS A 375 -0.88 -11.33 11.88
N ILE A 376 -0.56 -10.05 12.02
CA ILE A 376 -1.08 -8.96 11.18
C ILE A 376 0.06 -8.07 10.70
N THR A 377 -0.18 -7.27 9.67
CA THR A 377 0.64 -6.10 9.37
C THR A 377 0.05 -4.91 10.11
N TRP A 378 0.86 -4.23 10.91
CA TRP A 378 0.43 -3.10 11.72
C TRP A 378 0.76 -1.77 11.04
N GLU A 379 -0.27 -1.08 10.56
CA GLU A 379 -0.15 0.15 9.78
C GLU A 379 0.48 1.32 10.56
N TRP A 380 0.56 1.22 11.88
CA TRP A 380 1.19 2.22 12.75
C TRP A 380 2.66 1.92 13.07
N SER A 381 3.16 0.74 12.83
CA SER A 381 4.59 0.40 12.96
C SER A 381 5.25 0.44 11.59
N PHE A 382 6.36 1.18 11.47
CA PHE A 382 7.02 1.35 10.20
C PHE A 382 8.42 0.75 10.17
N LYS A 383 8.81 0.29 8.99
CA LYS A 383 10.18 -0.04 8.64
C LYS A 383 10.64 0.87 7.50
N TRP A 384 11.83 1.37 7.61
CA TRP A 384 12.51 2.09 6.55
C TRP A 384 13.80 1.37 6.19
N LYS A 385 14.11 1.33 4.90
CA LYS A 385 15.38 0.85 4.35
C LYS A 385 15.91 1.90 3.37
N PRO A 386 17.25 2.05 3.23
CA PRO A 386 17.85 2.75 2.11
C PRO A 386 17.33 2.21 0.77
N ALA A 387 17.32 3.05 -0.26
CA ALA A 387 16.70 2.74 -1.55
C ALA A 387 17.23 1.44 -2.18
N GLU A 388 18.54 1.21 -2.07
CA GLU A 388 19.26 0.04 -2.58
C GLU A 388 18.86 -1.29 -1.93
N TYR A 389 18.28 -1.27 -0.73
CA TYR A 389 17.78 -2.46 -0.01
C TYR A 389 16.29 -2.73 -0.19
N ASN A 390 15.61 -1.97 -1.08
CA ASN A 390 14.22 -2.25 -1.41
C ASN A 390 14.15 -3.37 -2.45
N THR A 391 13.98 -4.58 -1.98
CA THR A 391 13.93 -5.80 -2.79
C THR A 391 12.55 -6.45 -2.76
N ILE A 392 12.26 -7.30 -3.75
CA ILE A 392 11.02 -8.06 -3.83
C ILE A 392 11.34 -9.51 -4.11
N ASP A 393 10.75 -10.43 -3.33
CA ASP A 393 10.82 -11.85 -3.57
C ASP A 393 9.72 -12.29 -4.53
N PHE A 394 10.10 -12.85 -5.68
CA PHE A 394 9.17 -13.40 -6.67
C PHE A 394 9.37 -14.89 -6.89
N LEU A 395 8.28 -15.60 -7.12
CA LEU A 395 8.31 -16.91 -7.75
C LEU A 395 8.56 -16.70 -9.25
N VAL A 396 9.64 -17.27 -9.74
CA VAL A 396 10.06 -17.17 -11.15
C VAL A 396 9.43 -18.30 -11.96
N THR A 397 8.83 -17.98 -13.10
CA THR A 397 8.43 -18.96 -14.12
C THR A 397 8.98 -18.52 -15.47
N THR A 398 9.63 -19.43 -16.18
CA THR A 398 10.19 -19.17 -17.53
C THR A 398 9.07 -19.14 -18.57
N LEU A 399 9.23 -18.30 -19.58
CA LEU A 399 8.34 -18.31 -20.74
C LEU A 399 8.62 -19.59 -21.58
N LYS A 400 7.57 -20.30 -21.94
CA LYS A 400 7.67 -21.56 -22.68
C LYS A 400 7.25 -21.39 -24.15
N THR A 401 7.91 -22.15 -25.03
CA THR A 401 7.47 -22.33 -26.43
C THR A 401 6.21 -23.20 -26.49
N ALA A 402 5.62 -23.31 -27.66
CA ALA A 402 4.47 -24.20 -27.87
C ALA A 402 4.78 -25.68 -27.56
N ASN A 403 6.04 -26.08 -27.62
CA ASN A 403 6.51 -27.44 -27.30
C ASN A 403 6.81 -27.64 -25.81
N GLY A 404 6.66 -26.62 -24.96
CA GLY A 404 6.89 -26.68 -23.52
C GLY A 404 8.35 -26.45 -23.10
N GLU A 405 9.25 -26.15 -24.03
CA GLU A 405 10.64 -25.79 -23.77
C GLU A 405 10.79 -24.32 -23.39
N ASP A 406 11.85 -23.96 -22.67
CA ASP A 406 12.13 -22.56 -22.33
C ASP A 406 12.43 -21.75 -23.59
N THR A 407 11.82 -20.58 -23.71
CA THR A 407 12.13 -19.64 -24.79
C THR A 407 13.47 -18.98 -24.54
N ILE A 408 14.45 -19.24 -25.42
CA ILE A 408 15.78 -18.63 -25.42
C ILE A 408 15.84 -17.61 -26.55
N THR A 409 16.25 -16.39 -26.25
CA THR A 409 16.37 -15.31 -27.22
C THR A 409 17.83 -14.90 -27.35
N PRO A 410 18.39 -14.89 -28.58
CA PRO A 410 19.75 -14.41 -28.80
C PRO A 410 19.82 -12.88 -28.76
N ILE A 411 20.92 -12.34 -28.23
CA ILE A 411 21.22 -10.91 -28.17
C ILE A 411 22.70 -10.70 -28.41
N PHE A 412 23.03 -9.63 -29.15
CA PHE A 412 24.42 -9.19 -29.24
C PHE A 412 24.77 -8.36 -28.00
N GLU A 413 25.80 -8.75 -27.29
CA GLU A 413 26.35 -7.94 -26.22
C GLU A 413 26.93 -6.67 -26.81
N ASP A 414 26.36 -5.57 -26.39
CA ASP A 414 26.86 -4.22 -26.47
C ASP A 414 26.87 -3.50 -27.81
N GLY A 415 25.99 -2.52 -27.93
CA GLY A 415 25.97 -1.51 -28.98
C GLY A 415 27.15 -0.52 -28.98
N ILE A 416 28.19 -0.67 -28.13
CA ILE A 416 29.30 0.29 -28.04
C ILE A 416 30.39 -0.01 -29.08
N ASN A 417 30.52 -1.21 -29.56
CA ASN A 417 31.53 -1.51 -30.59
C ASN A 417 31.22 -2.76 -31.40
N THR A 418 30.36 -2.65 -32.40
CA THR A 418 30.02 -3.76 -33.33
C THR A 418 31.23 -4.32 -34.09
N LEU A 419 32.39 -3.72 -33.98
CA LEU A 419 33.64 -4.17 -34.59
C LEU A 419 34.52 -5.05 -33.70
N GLN A 420 34.23 -5.14 -32.40
CA GLN A 420 35.00 -5.87 -31.42
C GLN A 420 34.30 -7.07 -30.78
N THR A 421 32.96 -7.14 -30.77
CA THR A 421 32.23 -8.24 -30.17
C THR A 421 31.48 -9.07 -31.21
N THR A 422 32.04 -10.22 -31.54
CA THR A 422 31.35 -11.30 -32.28
C THR A 422 30.59 -12.25 -31.35
N GLN A 423 30.46 -11.91 -30.08
CA GLN A 423 29.89 -12.83 -29.08
C GLN A 423 28.40 -12.64 -29.04
N LEU A 424 27.70 -13.65 -29.49
CA LEU A 424 26.26 -13.79 -29.37
C LEU A 424 25.99 -14.37 -27.99
N SER A 425 25.26 -13.59 -27.16
CA SER A 425 24.76 -14.04 -25.86
C SER A 425 23.31 -14.43 -25.96
N GLU A 426 22.79 -15.12 -24.97
CA GLU A 426 21.42 -15.60 -24.91
C GLU A 426 20.78 -15.19 -23.59
N TYR A 427 19.49 -14.92 -23.62
CA TYR A 427 18.71 -14.65 -22.42
C TYR A 427 17.40 -15.42 -22.41
N LYS A 428 16.85 -15.63 -21.20
CA LYS A 428 15.50 -16.14 -20.99
C LYS A 428 14.60 -15.02 -20.50
N THR A 429 13.37 -15.02 -21.01
CA THR A 429 12.30 -14.19 -20.47
C THR A 429 11.62 -14.93 -19.33
N ILE A 430 11.56 -14.31 -18.18
CA ILE A 430 10.89 -14.84 -16.99
C ILE A 430 9.70 -13.98 -16.61
N GLN A 431 8.68 -14.64 -16.07
CA GLN A 431 7.54 -13.99 -15.43
C GLN A 431 7.74 -13.99 -13.92
N LEU A 432 7.59 -12.82 -13.32
CA LEU A 432 7.72 -12.60 -11.89
C LEU A 432 6.34 -12.69 -11.25
N ARG A 433 6.17 -13.66 -10.35
CA ARG A 433 4.89 -13.94 -9.71
C ARG A 433 4.94 -13.65 -8.21
N CYS A 434 3.86 -13.13 -7.68
CA CYS A 434 3.67 -12.86 -6.25
C CYS A 434 2.47 -13.63 -5.70
N THR A 435 2.41 -13.77 -4.38
CA THR A 435 1.29 -14.38 -3.68
C THR A 435 0.06 -13.48 -3.74
N PHE A 436 -1.02 -13.96 -4.34
CA PHE A 436 -2.26 -13.21 -4.48
C PHE A 436 -3.43 -13.96 -3.85
N ILE A 437 -4.23 -13.24 -3.05
CA ILE A 437 -5.44 -13.73 -2.41
C ILE A 437 -6.58 -12.78 -2.81
N GLU A 438 -7.51 -13.24 -3.65
CA GLU A 438 -8.56 -12.37 -4.22
C GLU A 438 -9.39 -11.65 -3.15
N LYS A 439 -9.68 -12.31 -2.05
CA LYS A 439 -10.43 -11.72 -0.92
C LYS A 439 -9.72 -10.53 -0.28
N LEU A 440 -8.37 -10.54 -0.26
CA LEU A 440 -7.55 -9.49 0.35
C LEU A 440 -7.12 -8.45 -0.68
N HIS A 441 -6.83 -8.87 -1.91
CA HIS A 441 -6.20 -8.03 -2.94
C HIS A 441 -7.15 -7.61 -4.06
N GLY A 442 -8.43 -8.05 -4.04
CA GLY A 442 -9.45 -7.70 -5.03
C GLY A 442 -9.26 -8.34 -6.41
N TYR A 443 -9.76 -7.68 -7.44
CA TYR A 443 -9.60 -8.11 -8.83
C TYR A 443 -8.15 -7.98 -9.29
N LEU A 444 -7.71 -8.90 -10.14
CA LEU A 444 -6.34 -8.83 -10.67
C LEU A 444 -6.12 -7.60 -11.56
N ASN A 445 -7.03 -7.38 -12.50
CA ASN A 445 -7.03 -6.20 -13.38
C ASN A 445 -8.45 -5.78 -13.74
N PRO A 446 -9.16 -5.09 -12.84
CA PRO A 446 -10.57 -4.76 -13.06
C PRO A 446 -10.80 -3.84 -14.26
N CYS A 447 -9.85 -2.96 -14.57
CA CYS A 447 -9.99 -2.06 -15.71
C CYS A 447 -9.91 -2.82 -17.03
N GLN A 448 -8.96 -3.73 -17.17
CA GLN A 448 -8.88 -4.57 -18.37
C GLN A 448 -10.13 -5.46 -18.51
N ASP A 449 -10.65 -6.00 -17.42
CA ASP A 449 -11.88 -6.79 -17.43
C ASP A 449 -13.09 -5.98 -17.93
N VAL A 450 -13.17 -4.69 -17.59
CA VAL A 450 -14.19 -3.77 -18.11
C VAL A 450 -13.98 -3.51 -19.60
N LEU A 451 -12.75 -3.27 -20.05
CA LEU A 451 -12.43 -3.02 -21.44
C LEU A 451 -12.71 -4.23 -22.36
N GLU A 452 -12.46 -5.43 -21.84
CA GLU A 452 -12.70 -6.70 -22.55
C GLU A 452 -14.14 -7.20 -22.42
N ASP A 453 -15.00 -6.51 -21.70
CA ASP A 453 -16.36 -6.96 -21.37
C ASP A 453 -16.37 -8.33 -20.68
N ARG A 454 -15.35 -8.61 -19.86
CA ARG A 454 -15.16 -9.86 -19.16
C ARG A 454 -15.66 -9.75 -17.73
N LEU A 455 -16.49 -10.70 -17.31
CA LEU A 455 -16.84 -10.89 -15.92
C LEU A 455 -16.00 -12.05 -15.38
N PRO A 456 -15.01 -11.79 -14.52
CA PRO A 456 -14.24 -12.87 -13.90
C PRO A 456 -15.19 -13.84 -13.19
N GLU A 457 -15.08 -15.13 -13.50
CA GLU A 457 -15.82 -16.17 -12.81
C GLU A 457 -15.20 -16.38 -11.43
N TYR A 458 -15.81 -15.78 -10.41
CA TYR A 458 -15.60 -16.24 -9.06
C TYR A 458 -16.56 -17.42 -8.83
N ASP A 459 -15.98 -18.54 -8.51
CA ASP A 459 -16.78 -19.71 -8.08
C ASP A 459 -17.54 -19.34 -6.81
N ASN A 460 -18.80 -18.95 -6.96
CA ASN A 460 -19.71 -18.55 -5.88
C ASN A 460 -20.22 -19.76 -5.07
N THR A 461 -19.54 -20.89 -5.11
CA THR A 461 -19.84 -21.98 -4.19
C THR A 461 -19.32 -21.55 -2.82
N GLU A 462 -20.21 -21.15 -1.94
CA GLU A 462 -19.98 -20.70 -0.56
C GLU A 462 -19.18 -21.70 0.30
N GLU A 463 -18.88 -22.88 -0.20
CA GLU A 463 -18.17 -23.96 0.48
C GLU A 463 -16.68 -24.09 0.11
N ARG A 464 -16.19 -23.47 -0.96
CA ARG A 464 -14.75 -23.45 -1.24
C ARG A 464 -14.10 -22.28 -0.51
N ASN A 465 -13.29 -22.62 0.47
CA ASN A 465 -12.40 -21.70 1.18
C ASN A 465 -11.67 -20.79 0.18
N THR A 466 -12.20 -19.58 -0.05
CA THR A 466 -11.60 -18.50 -0.83
C THR A 466 -10.30 -17.95 -0.21
N LYS A 467 -9.68 -18.73 0.68
CA LYS A 467 -8.38 -18.45 1.31
C LYS A 467 -7.21 -18.99 0.48
N GLU A 468 -7.47 -19.59 -0.66
CA GLU A 468 -6.39 -20.19 -1.45
C GLU A 468 -5.56 -19.09 -2.11
N ALA A 469 -4.35 -18.91 -1.60
CA ALA A 469 -3.35 -18.09 -2.22
C ALA A 469 -2.94 -18.71 -3.57
N LYS A 470 -2.79 -17.88 -4.59
CA LYS A 470 -2.32 -18.31 -5.91
C LYS A 470 -1.18 -17.43 -6.42
N PRO A 471 -0.28 -18.01 -7.24
CA PRO A 471 0.76 -17.22 -7.89
C PRO A 471 0.17 -16.44 -9.04
N VAL A 472 0.30 -15.10 -9.02
CA VAL A 472 -0.11 -14.24 -10.13
C VAL A 472 1.06 -13.39 -10.60
N GLN A 473 1.10 -13.06 -11.87
CA GLN A 473 2.08 -12.13 -12.40
C GLN A 473 1.96 -10.78 -11.68
N PHE A 474 3.08 -10.16 -11.41
CA PHE A 474 3.14 -8.90 -10.69
C PHE A 474 2.73 -7.73 -11.59
N TYR A 475 1.65 -7.06 -11.23
CA TYR A 475 1.16 -5.84 -11.85
C TYR A 475 1.02 -4.76 -10.77
N PRO A 476 2.02 -3.90 -10.59
CA PRO A 476 1.97 -2.83 -9.60
C PRO A 476 0.99 -1.74 -10.01
N THR A 477 0.51 -0.99 -9.02
CA THR A 477 -0.48 0.08 -9.23
C THR A 477 0.08 1.48 -9.04
N SER A 478 1.20 1.66 -8.35
CA SER A 478 1.74 2.99 -8.04
C SER A 478 3.29 2.97 -8.02
N PRO A 479 3.92 3.43 -9.09
CA PRO A 479 3.38 3.73 -10.41
C PRO A 479 2.88 2.47 -11.13
N TYR A 480 1.85 2.63 -11.94
CA TYR A 480 1.35 1.53 -12.76
C TYR A 480 2.37 1.19 -13.87
N ASP A 481 2.78 -0.06 -13.95
CA ASP A 481 3.62 -0.58 -15.04
C ASP A 481 3.12 -1.98 -15.43
N PRO A 482 2.53 -2.15 -16.64
CA PRO A 482 2.05 -3.44 -17.11
C PRO A 482 3.16 -4.44 -17.39
N ASP A 483 4.40 -3.98 -17.60
CA ASP A 483 5.55 -4.80 -17.94
C ASP A 483 6.40 -5.17 -16.71
N ALA A 484 6.08 -4.62 -15.54
CA ALA A 484 6.84 -4.85 -14.31
C ALA A 484 6.92 -6.32 -13.88
N GLY A 485 6.01 -7.17 -14.34
CA GLY A 485 6.00 -8.61 -14.07
C GLY A 485 6.87 -9.43 -15.02
N ILE A 486 7.72 -8.81 -15.83
CA ILE A 486 8.60 -9.48 -16.81
C ILE A 486 10.05 -9.08 -16.56
N ALA A 487 10.96 -10.03 -16.65
CA ALA A 487 12.39 -9.78 -16.59
C ALA A 487 13.16 -10.61 -17.63
N TYR A 488 14.27 -10.08 -18.10
CA TYR A 488 15.22 -10.73 -18.99
C TYR A 488 16.45 -11.12 -18.18
N ILE A 489 16.84 -12.39 -18.23
CA ILE A 489 18.00 -12.92 -17.51
C ILE A 489 19.00 -13.48 -18.48
N MET A 490 20.19 -12.87 -18.51
CA MET A 490 21.32 -13.37 -19.32
C MET A 490 21.72 -14.77 -18.87
N LEU A 491 21.97 -15.63 -19.83
CA LEU A 491 22.51 -16.98 -19.58
C LEU A 491 24.03 -16.92 -19.46
N LYS A 492 24.52 -17.54 -18.41
CA LYS A 492 25.97 -17.76 -18.19
C LYS A 492 26.27 -19.26 -18.17
N LYS A 493 27.47 -19.65 -18.52
CA LYS A 493 27.90 -21.05 -18.47
C LYS A 493 28.25 -21.44 -17.05
N ASP A 494 27.73 -22.59 -16.63
CA ASP A 494 28.14 -23.24 -15.38
C ASP A 494 29.48 -24.01 -15.54
N ASP A 495 29.96 -24.65 -14.47
CA ASP A 495 31.18 -25.43 -14.46
C ASP A 495 31.15 -26.63 -15.46
N ASN A 496 29.98 -27.06 -15.90
CA ASN A 496 29.76 -28.12 -16.88
C ASN A 496 29.56 -27.57 -18.30
N ASN A 497 29.80 -26.26 -18.52
CA ASN A 497 29.64 -25.58 -19.80
C ASN A 497 28.16 -25.52 -20.30
N VAL A 498 27.18 -25.60 -19.39
CA VAL A 498 25.76 -25.52 -19.67
C VAL A 498 25.25 -24.09 -19.40
N ASN A 499 24.48 -23.54 -20.33
CA ASN A 499 23.89 -22.21 -20.19
C ASN A 499 22.79 -22.20 -19.11
N GLN A 500 23.00 -21.45 -18.02
CA GLN A 500 22.13 -21.37 -16.85
C GLN A 500 21.82 -19.91 -16.48
N MET A 501 20.75 -19.71 -15.73
CA MET A 501 20.47 -18.45 -15.07
C MET A 501 21.15 -18.40 -13.71
N PHE A 502 21.83 -17.28 -13.41
CA PHE A 502 22.54 -17.06 -12.15
C PHE A 502 22.02 -15.83 -11.43
N THR A 503 22.07 -15.88 -10.12
CA THR A 503 21.92 -14.71 -9.27
C THR A 503 23.25 -13.96 -9.13
N GLU A 504 23.24 -12.75 -8.59
CA GLU A 504 24.47 -11.99 -8.30
C GLU A 504 25.35 -12.67 -7.24
N GLU A 505 24.74 -13.42 -6.30
CA GLU A 505 25.49 -14.25 -5.33
C GLU A 505 26.08 -15.53 -5.94
N GLY A 506 25.79 -15.81 -7.21
CA GLY A 506 26.33 -16.99 -7.94
C GLY A 506 25.47 -18.24 -7.86
N ASP A 507 24.28 -18.18 -7.29
CA ASP A 507 23.36 -19.31 -7.26
C ASP A 507 22.76 -19.57 -8.64
N VAL A 508 22.76 -20.82 -9.07
CA VAL A 508 22.00 -21.25 -10.26
C VAL A 508 20.53 -21.37 -9.91
N PHE A 509 19.67 -20.83 -10.76
CA PHE A 509 18.23 -20.96 -10.58
C PHE A 509 17.49 -21.31 -11.87
N MET A 510 16.29 -21.85 -11.71
CA MET A 510 15.43 -22.30 -12.81
C MET A 510 13.97 -21.89 -12.54
N THR A 511 13.08 -22.28 -13.44
CA THR A 511 11.63 -22.14 -13.19
C THR A 511 11.24 -22.73 -11.83
N ASP A 512 10.18 -22.21 -11.23
CA ASP A 512 9.68 -22.66 -9.92
C ASP A 512 10.67 -22.48 -8.75
N THR A 513 11.43 -21.39 -8.82
CA THR A 513 12.34 -20.95 -7.75
C THR A 513 11.93 -19.57 -7.25
N ILE A 514 11.99 -19.33 -5.95
CA ILE A 514 11.74 -18.01 -5.36
C ILE A 514 13.07 -17.27 -5.25
N ILE A 515 13.12 -16.10 -5.90
CA ILE A 515 14.32 -15.28 -6.03
C ILE A 515 14.03 -13.88 -5.44
N GLU A 516 15.02 -13.34 -4.75
CA GLU A 516 15.02 -11.94 -4.32
C GLU A 516 15.60 -11.07 -5.44
N PHE A 517 14.83 -10.06 -5.86
CA PHE A 517 15.21 -9.11 -6.91
C PHE A 517 15.35 -7.69 -6.37
N SER A 518 16.35 -6.97 -6.85
CA SER A 518 16.40 -5.51 -6.84
C SER A 518 15.94 -4.97 -8.20
N TYR A 519 15.53 -3.69 -8.22
CA TYR A 519 15.07 -3.02 -9.44
C TYR A 519 15.95 -1.82 -9.73
N ASN A 520 16.69 -1.87 -10.85
CA ASN A 520 17.59 -0.81 -11.27
C ASN A 520 16.92 0.08 -12.32
N LEU A 521 16.62 1.33 -11.95
CA LEU A 521 15.95 2.30 -12.82
C LEU A 521 16.82 2.76 -14.00
N ASP A 522 18.14 2.64 -13.91
CA ASP A 522 19.09 3.09 -14.94
C ASP A 522 19.18 2.13 -16.13
N LEU A 523 18.69 0.91 -15.97
CA LEU A 523 18.67 -0.08 -17.02
C LEU A 523 17.43 0.04 -17.92
N GLU A 524 17.49 -0.52 -19.13
CA GLU A 524 16.38 -0.59 -20.06
C GLU A 524 15.24 -1.47 -19.50
N LYS A 525 14.01 -1.23 -19.93
CA LYS A 525 12.85 -2.05 -19.57
C LYS A 525 13.12 -3.53 -19.89
N GLY A 526 12.68 -4.38 -18.99
CA GLY A 526 12.94 -5.83 -19.06
C GLY A 526 14.26 -6.26 -18.38
N TRP A 527 15.30 -5.43 -18.41
CA TRP A 527 16.59 -5.68 -17.75
C TRP A 527 16.69 -5.11 -16.33
N ARG A 528 15.74 -4.31 -15.91
CA ARG A 528 15.74 -3.60 -14.63
C ARG A 528 15.69 -4.50 -13.40
N TRP A 529 15.14 -5.69 -13.53
CA TRP A 529 15.13 -6.67 -12.46
C TRP A 529 16.43 -7.46 -12.40
N VAL A 530 17.19 -7.27 -11.32
CA VAL A 530 18.46 -7.93 -11.06
C VAL A 530 18.25 -9.02 -10.01
N PRO A 531 18.47 -10.32 -10.34
CA PRO A 531 18.31 -11.41 -9.40
C PRO A 531 19.47 -11.42 -8.41
N LEU A 532 19.22 -11.19 -7.11
CA LEU A 532 20.26 -11.09 -6.09
C LEU A 532 20.66 -12.45 -5.54
N ARG A 533 19.69 -13.22 -5.04
CA ARG A 533 19.91 -14.52 -4.41
C ARG A 533 18.67 -15.41 -4.47
N VAL A 534 18.91 -16.73 -4.33
CA VAL A 534 17.84 -17.72 -4.18
C VAL A 534 17.30 -17.69 -2.74
N ARG A 535 16.00 -17.61 -2.60
CA ARG A 535 15.31 -17.78 -1.31
C ARG A 535 15.02 -19.27 -1.07
N TYR A 536 16.05 -20.00 -0.62
CA TYR A 536 15.96 -21.44 -0.41
C TYR A 536 14.89 -21.86 0.58
N ASP A 537 14.72 -21.09 1.66
CA ASP A 537 13.67 -21.26 2.66
C ASP A 537 12.26 -21.26 2.02
N LYS A 538 11.96 -20.24 1.27
CA LYS A 538 10.66 -20.06 0.61
C LYS A 538 10.46 -21.00 -0.57
N THR A 539 11.53 -21.27 -1.32
CA THR A 539 11.50 -22.23 -2.43
C THR A 539 11.18 -23.65 -1.92
N THR A 540 11.73 -24.02 -0.77
CA THR A 540 11.44 -25.30 -0.13
C THR A 540 9.99 -25.40 0.30
N GLU A 541 9.45 -24.34 0.93
CA GLU A 541 8.04 -24.28 1.30
C GLU A 541 7.12 -24.40 0.07
N TYR A 542 7.44 -23.70 -1.02
CA TYR A 542 6.70 -23.79 -2.28
C TYR A 542 6.71 -25.22 -2.85
N ARG A 543 7.89 -25.85 -2.89
CA ARG A 543 8.05 -27.21 -3.42
C ARG A 543 7.36 -28.27 -2.55
N GLN A 544 7.19 -28.01 -1.26
CA GLN A 544 6.37 -28.83 -0.33
C GLN A 544 4.86 -28.63 -0.52
N GLY A 545 4.45 -27.77 -1.45
CA GLY A 545 3.05 -27.48 -1.72
C GLY A 545 2.41 -26.49 -0.74
N LEU A 546 3.21 -25.77 0.04
CA LEU A 546 2.73 -24.65 0.84
C LEU A 546 2.45 -23.45 -0.05
N SER A 547 1.51 -22.60 0.37
CA SER A 547 1.06 -21.43 -0.40
C SER A 547 2.04 -20.24 -0.29
N ASN A 548 3.34 -20.50 -0.51
CA ASN A 548 4.36 -19.48 -0.57
C ASN A 548 4.80 -19.25 -2.02
N PHE A 549 4.48 -18.10 -2.60
CA PHE A 549 4.80 -17.72 -3.97
C PHE A 549 5.61 -16.41 -4.01
N GLY A 550 6.49 -16.22 -3.04
CA GLY A 550 7.23 -14.98 -2.85
C GLY A 550 6.48 -13.96 -1.97
N ASN A 551 6.74 -12.68 -2.16
CA ASN A 551 6.05 -11.66 -1.38
C ASN A 551 4.54 -11.67 -1.66
N ALA A 552 3.74 -11.34 -0.63
CA ALA A 552 2.33 -11.06 -0.84
C ALA A 552 2.17 -9.80 -1.72
N TYR A 553 1.16 -9.78 -2.58
CA TYR A 553 0.95 -8.70 -3.55
C TYR A 553 1.03 -7.29 -2.94
N HIS A 554 0.38 -7.07 -1.79
CA HIS A 554 0.40 -5.76 -1.12
C HIS A 554 1.80 -5.35 -0.63
N VAL A 555 2.64 -6.33 -0.22
CA VAL A 555 4.03 -6.09 0.17
C VAL A 555 4.87 -5.76 -1.05
N ALA A 556 4.73 -6.54 -2.12
CA ALA A 556 5.44 -6.28 -3.38
C ALA A 556 5.10 -4.91 -3.95
N ASN A 557 3.81 -4.53 -3.95
CA ASN A 557 3.35 -3.23 -4.43
C ASN A 557 3.83 -2.06 -3.55
N SER A 558 3.92 -2.25 -2.24
CA SER A 558 4.46 -1.24 -1.31
C SER A 558 5.98 -1.04 -1.51
N ASN A 559 6.73 -2.14 -1.70
CA ASN A 559 8.16 -2.06 -2.01
C ASN A 559 8.40 -1.42 -3.38
N TRP A 560 7.56 -1.74 -4.39
CA TRP A 560 7.59 -1.08 -5.70
C TRP A 560 7.42 0.44 -5.60
N GLN A 561 6.46 0.89 -4.80
CA GLN A 561 6.26 2.32 -4.55
C GLN A 561 7.50 2.96 -3.89
N SER A 562 8.13 2.27 -2.93
CA SER A 562 9.34 2.76 -2.26
C SER A 562 10.56 2.78 -3.19
N ILE A 563 10.66 1.87 -4.15
CA ILE A 563 11.70 1.87 -5.19
C ILE A 563 11.59 3.13 -6.07
N HIS A 564 10.37 3.51 -6.45
CA HIS A 564 10.13 4.64 -7.35
C HIS A 564 10.07 6.00 -6.63
N ASN A 565 9.69 6.00 -5.35
CA ASN A 565 9.60 7.18 -4.50
C ASN A 565 10.34 6.94 -3.17
N PRO A 566 11.68 6.79 -3.22
CA PRO A 566 12.45 6.44 -2.04
C PRO A 566 12.50 7.59 -1.03
N ILE A 567 12.37 7.24 0.24
CA ILE A 567 12.70 8.14 1.34
C ILE A 567 14.22 8.08 1.52
N THR A 568 14.92 9.17 1.20
CA THR A 568 16.38 9.23 1.30
C THR A 568 16.85 9.33 2.74
N GLU A 569 18.13 8.99 2.98
CA GLU A 569 18.78 9.16 4.30
C GLU A 569 18.73 10.62 4.75
N GLU A 570 18.90 11.57 3.84
CA GLU A 570 18.79 13.00 4.13
C GLU A 570 17.39 13.37 4.65
N MET A 571 16.33 12.91 3.98
CA MET A 571 14.95 13.16 4.42
C MET A 571 14.68 12.57 5.80
N ILE A 572 15.11 11.33 6.05
CA ILE A 572 14.86 10.65 7.33
C ILE A 572 15.72 11.17 8.47
N CYS A 573 16.87 11.79 8.19
CA CYS A 573 17.76 12.39 9.18
C CYS A 573 17.47 13.86 9.48
N SER A 574 16.87 14.60 8.53
CA SER A 574 16.65 16.05 8.69
C SER A 574 15.17 16.42 8.82
N GLY A 575 14.27 15.63 8.25
CA GLY A 575 12.86 15.98 8.08
C GLY A 575 12.61 17.09 7.06
N ASN A 576 13.65 17.47 6.29
CA ASN A 576 13.62 18.50 5.25
C ASN A 576 13.67 17.86 3.86
N ASN A 577 13.54 18.69 2.82
CA ASN A 577 13.59 18.26 1.41
C ASN A 577 12.60 17.14 1.06
N ILE A 578 11.59 16.95 1.91
CA ILE A 578 10.48 16.08 1.61
C ILE A 578 9.66 16.79 0.55
N PRO A 579 9.47 16.20 -0.63
CA PRO A 579 8.63 16.78 -1.65
C PRO A 579 7.31 17.16 -0.98
N ASN A 580 6.90 18.43 -1.14
CA ASN A 580 5.50 18.72 -0.87
C ASN A 580 4.77 17.71 -1.72
N LEU A 581 4.02 16.83 -1.09
CA LEU A 581 2.95 16.15 -1.76
C LEU A 581 2.01 17.31 -2.17
N SER A 582 2.44 18.05 -3.21
CA SER A 582 1.54 18.89 -3.98
C SER A 582 0.37 17.97 -4.18
N VAL A 583 -0.82 18.45 -3.87
CA VAL A 583 -2.09 17.77 -3.98
C VAL A 583 -1.99 16.78 -5.15
N ASN A 584 -1.34 15.67 -4.90
CA ASN A 584 -1.17 14.61 -5.86
C ASN A 584 -2.55 14.00 -5.94
N GLU A 585 -3.03 13.95 -7.12
CA GLU A 585 -4.30 13.49 -7.63
C GLU A 585 -4.92 12.28 -6.90
N ASP A 586 -4.17 11.58 -6.05
CA ASP A 586 -4.56 10.41 -5.27
C ASP A 586 -5.22 10.72 -3.90
N ILE A 587 -5.27 11.98 -3.46
CA ILE A 587 -5.69 12.33 -2.09
C ILE A 587 -7.21 12.47 -1.95
N TYR A 588 -7.95 12.59 -3.05
CA TYR A 588 -9.38 12.95 -3.01
C TYR A 588 -10.31 11.93 -2.31
N TYR A 589 -9.87 10.68 -2.01
CA TYR A 589 -10.72 9.68 -1.35
C TYR A 589 -9.97 8.62 -0.53
N ASN A 590 -8.96 8.96 0.25
CA ASN A 590 -8.45 8.04 1.27
C ASN A 590 -9.49 7.91 2.41
N ARG A 591 -10.48 7.07 2.19
CA ARG A 591 -11.40 6.68 3.25
C ARG A 591 -10.63 5.84 4.27
N VAL A 592 -10.49 6.39 5.48
CA VAL A 592 -10.13 5.56 6.62
C VAL A 592 -11.10 4.36 6.65
N SER A 593 -10.56 3.14 6.64
CA SER A 593 -11.32 1.90 6.77
C SER A 593 -11.89 1.76 8.19
N GLY A 594 -12.76 2.71 8.58
CA GLY A 594 -13.49 2.72 9.83
C GLY A 594 -14.90 2.15 9.64
N ASN A 595 -15.40 1.53 10.65
CA ASN A 595 -16.75 0.97 10.72
C ASN A 595 -17.79 2.04 10.31
N ARG A 596 -18.42 1.91 9.14
CA ARG A 596 -19.43 2.85 8.59
C ARG A 596 -20.56 3.16 9.58
N ALA A 597 -20.80 2.25 10.52
CA ALA A 597 -21.82 2.38 11.57
C ALA A 597 -21.46 3.44 12.66
N LEU A 598 -20.28 4.04 12.63
CA LEU A 598 -19.83 5.01 13.64
C LEU A 598 -19.75 6.47 13.10
N SER A 599 -20.08 6.70 11.83
CA SER A 599 -20.08 8.07 11.25
C SER A 599 -21.24 8.88 11.79
N LYS A 600 -20.94 10.09 12.29
CA LYS A 600 -21.95 11.04 12.82
C LYS A 600 -22.62 11.89 11.74
N THR A 601 -22.25 11.67 10.47
CA THR A 601 -22.81 12.37 9.30
C THR A 601 -23.50 11.40 8.34
N GLU A 602 -24.09 10.32 8.88
CA GLU A 602 -24.77 9.30 8.07
C GLU A 602 -26.04 9.84 7.43
N GLY A 603 -26.83 10.63 8.16
CA GLY A 603 -28.04 11.27 7.65
C GLY A 603 -27.76 12.23 6.51
N LEU A 604 -26.74 13.06 6.65
CA LEU A 604 -26.27 13.98 5.61
C LEU A 604 -25.84 13.22 4.35
N ARG A 605 -25.01 12.18 4.50
CA ARG A 605 -24.55 11.37 3.38
C ARG A 605 -25.70 10.69 2.65
N ASP A 606 -26.66 10.14 3.39
CA ASP A 606 -27.82 9.48 2.81
C ASP A 606 -28.72 10.47 2.11
N PHE A 607 -28.93 11.67 2.66
CA PHE A 607 -29.68 12.74 2.00
C PHE A 607 -29.03 13.13 0.67
N HIS A 608 -27.73 13.37 0.65
CA HIS A 608 -27.01 13.74 -0.57
C HIS A 608 -27.06 12.63 -1.63
N ASN A 609 -26.89 11.36 -1.24
CA ASN A 609 -26.79 10.25 -2.17
C ASN A 609 -28.13 9.60 -2.55
N LEU A 610 -29.00 9.38 -1.56
CA LEU A 610 -30.23 8.60 -1.79
C LEU A 610 -31.42 9.50 -2.18
N TYR A 611 -31.34 10.82 -1.86
CA TYR A 611 -32.34 11.77 -2.28
C TYR A 611 -31.85 12.72 -3.35
N VAL A 612 -30.92 13.63 -3.06
CA VAL A 612 -30.51 14.72 -3.97
C VAL A 612 -29.97 14.20 -5.31
N LYS A 613 -28.85 13.46 -5.30
CA LYS A 613 -28.24 12.94 -6.52
C LYS A 613 -29.20 12.00 -7.29
N ARG A 614 -29.92 11.16 -6.54
CA ARG A 614 -30.89 10.24 -7.14
C ARG A 614 -31.98 11.01 -7.88
N LYS A 615 -32.53 12.06 -7.26
CA LYS A 615 -33.56 12.90 -7.83
C LYS A 615 -33.07 13.61 -9.09
N LEU A 616 -31.86 14.19 -9.07
CA LEU A 616 -31.25 14.85 -10.21
C LEU A 616 -31.08 13.90 -11.39
N ILE A 617 -30.43 12.76 -11.19
CA ILE A 617 -30.15 11.81 -12.28
C ILE A 617 -31.43 11.22 -12.84
N LEU A 618 -32.39 10.80 -11.99
CA LEU A 618 -33.65 10.22 -12.47
C LEU A 618 -34.57 11.24 -13.11
N GLY A 619 -34.58 12.48 -12.63
CA GLY A 619 -35.47 13.53 -13.15
C GLY A 619 -35.17 13.92 -14.59
N VAL A 620 -33.88 14.03 -14.94
CA VAL A 620 -33.47 14.46 -16.29
C VAL A 620 -33.24 13.32 -17.27
N SER A 621 -33.10 12.07 -16.79
CA SER A 621 -32.76 10.92 -17.64
C SER A 621 -33.99 10.23 -18.17
N LYS A 622 -33.90 9.75 -19.42
CA LYS A 622 -34.87 8.86 -20.03
C LYS A 622 -34.26 7.47 -20.22
N ARG A 623 -35.11 6.44 -20.28
CA ARG A 623 -34.64 5.08 -20.54
C ARG A 623 -33.84 5.01 -21.84
N GLY A 624 -32.62 4.46 -21.77
CA GLY A 624 -31.73 4.32 -22.92
C GLY A 624 -30.80 5.51 -23.16
N ASP A 625 -30.86 6.57 -22.35
CA ASP A 625 -29.99 7.72 -22.47
C ASP A 625 -28.51 7.35 -22.15
N ASN A 626 -27.60 8.15 -22.70
CA ASN A 626 -26.18 8.10 -22.43
C ASN A 626 -25.81 9.25 -21.47
N LEU A 627 -24.97 8.96 -20.49
CA LEU A 627 -24.52 9.94 -19.52
C LEU A 627 -22.98 10.04 -19.50
N ILE A 628 -22.46 11.27 -19.41
CA ILE A 628 -21.05 11.53 -19.07
C ILE A 628 -20.97 12.05 -17.64
N ASP A 629 -20.07 11.47 -16.84
CA ASP A 629 -19.77 11.90 -15.48
C ASP A 629 -18.33 12.43 -15.44
N TYR A 630 -18.18 13.73 -15.19
CA TYR A 630 -16.89 14.44 -15.26
C TYR A 630 -16.00 14.24 -14.01
N ALA A 631 -16.54 13.66 -12.95
CA ALA A 631 -15.83 13.34 -11.71
C ALA A 631 -16.52 12.14 -11.04
N CYS A 632 -16.41 10.96 -11.65
CA CYS A 632 -17.21 9.80 -11.26
C CYS A 632 -16.75 9.15 -9.94
N GLY A 633 -15.57 9.52 -9.43
CA GLY A 633 -15.01 8.93 -8.22
C GLY A 633 -14.97 7.41 -8.28
N LYS A 634 -15.22 6.77 -7.17
CA LYS A 634 -15.34 5.30 -7.08
C LYS A 634 -16.72 4.76 -7.57
N GLY A 635 -17.44 5.48 -8.43
CA GLY A 635 -18.74 5.06 -8.99
C GLY A 635 -19.87 5.02 -7.94
N GLY A 636 -19.98 6.07 -7.13
CA GLY A 636 -21.03 6.21 -6.10
C GLY A 636 -22.46 6.24 -6.66
N ASP A 637 -22.59 6.48 -7.96
CA ASP A 637 -23.88 6.69 -8.64
C ASP A 637 -24.41 5.47 -9.41
N PHE A 638 -23.73 4.31 -9.38
CA PHE A 638 -24.20 3.06 -10.02
C PHE A 638 -25.66 2.71 -9.72
N PRO A 639 -26.16 2.73 -8.48
CA PRO A 639 -27.57 2.42 -8.23
C PRO A 639 -28.54 3.39 -8.92
N LYS A 640 -28.12 4.64 -9.11
CA LYS A 640 -28.92 5.69 -9.77
C LYS A 640 -28.94 5.51 -11.28
N TRP A 641 -27.78 5.13 -11.87
CA TRP A 641 -27.69 4.81 -13.30
C TRP A 641 -28.53 3.58 -13.69
N ILE A 642 -28.55 2.56 -12.81
CA ILE A 642 -29.42 1.39 -12.94
C ILE A 642 -30.89 1.81 -12.87
N ALA A 643 -31.28 2.59 -11.86
CA ALA A 643 -32.66 3.04 -11.66
C ALA A 643 -33.16 3.94 -12.81
N ALA A 644 -32.27 4.75 -13.42
CA ALA A 644 -32.57 5.58 -14.59
C ALA A 644 -32.64 4.76 -15.90
N ASN A 645 -32.28 3.47 -15.87
CA ASN A 645 -32.21 2.60 -17.05
C ASN A 645 -31.36 3.20 -18.18
N LEU A 646 -30.22 3.76 -17.84
CA LEU A 646 -29.26 4.29 -18.82
C LEU A 646 -28.75 3.17 -19.72
N SER A 647 -28.36 3.51 -20.97
CA SER A 647 -27.74 2.55 -21.88
C SER A 647 -26.23 2.52 -21.75
N PHE A 648 -25.60 3.68 -21.55
CA PHE A 648 -24.16 3.84 -21.47
C PHE A 648 -23.76 4.97 -20.53
N VAL A 649 -22.67 4.78 -19.80
CA VAL A 649 -22.04 5.82 -18.97
C VAL A 649 -20.57 5.93 -19.31
N PHE A 650 -20.10 7.17 -19.51
CA PHE A 650 -18.70 7.49 -19.67
C PHE A 650 -18.23 8.28 -18.46
N GLY A 651 -17.42 7.67 -17.60
CA GLY A 651 -16.91 8.26 -16.38
C GLY A 651 -15.47 8.72 -16.54
N ILE A 652 -15.19 9.92 -16.07
CA ILE A 652 -13.84 10.50 -16.02
C ILE A 652 -13.52 10.80 -14.57
N ASP A 653 -12.31 10.52 -14.14
CA ASP A 653 -11.82 10.94 -12.82
C ASP A 653 -10.33 11.23 -12.88
N ILE A 654 -9.90 12.25 -12.14
CA ILE A 654 -8.50 12.64 -12.05
C ILE A 654 -7.70 11.63 -11.22
N SER A 655 -8.34 11.00 -10.23
CA SER A 655 -7.71 10.03 -9.35
C SER A 655 -7.70 8.64 -9.98
N LYS A 656 -6.51 8.15 -10.26
CA LYS A 656 -6.29 6.81 -10.77
C LYS A 656 -6.75 5.74 -9.77
N ASP A 657 -6.53 5.94 -8.46
CA ASP A 657 -7.00 5.04 -7.40
C ASP A 657 -8.52 4.91 -7.39
N ASN A 658 -9.24 6.01 -7.60
CA ASN A 658 -10.69 5.98 -7.70
C ASN A 658 -11.19 5.04 -8.80
N LEU A 659 -10.46 4.88 -9.88
CA LEU A 659 -10.83 4.05 -11.02
C LEU A 659 -10.28 2.63 -10.92
N GLU A 660 -9.00 2.49 -10.59
CA GLU A 660 -8.23 1.26 -10.74
C GLU A 660 -8.09 0.44 -9.45
N ASN A 661 -8.43 0.98 -8.29
CA ASN A 661 -8.34 0.24 -7.04
C ASN A 661 -9.09 -1.10 -7.15
N ARG A 662 -8.37 -2.19 -6.86
CA ARG A 662 -8.85 -3.56 -7.08
C ARG A 662 -10.00 -3.96 -6.16
N LEU A 663 -10.11 -3.35 -4.99
CA LEU A 663 -11.15 -3.66 -4.01
C LEU A 663 -12.38 -2.77 -4.17
N ASP A 664 -12.18 -1.47 -4.30
CA ASP A 664 -13.27 -0.50 -4.22
C ASP A 664 -13.26 0.59 -5.30
N GLY A 665 -12.34 0.52 -6.27
CA GLY A 665 -12.33 1.43 -7.42
C GLY A 665 -13.56 1.26 -8.33
N ALA A 666 -13.80 2.25 -9.18
CA ALA A 666 -14.98 2.27 -10.07
C ALA A 666 -15.07 1.01 -10.94
N CYS A 667 -13.95 0.57 -11.54
CA CYS A 667 -13.93 -0.64 -12.38
C CYS A 667 -14.27 -1.90 -11.57
N ALA A 668 -13.66 -2.10 -10.40
CA ALA A 668 -13.94 -3.25 -9.53
C ALA A 668 -15.39 -3.27 -9.04
N ARG A 669 -15.90 -2.12 -8.62
CA ARG A 669 -17.29 -1.96 -8.19
C ARG A 669 -18.28 -2.17 -9.33
N PHE A 670 -17.96 -1.65 -10.53
CA PHE A 670 -18.77 -1.87 -11.72
C PHE A 670 -18.94 -3.36 -12.02
N LEU A 671 -17.86 -4.13 -12.02
CA LEU A 671 -17.91 -5.59 -12.21
C LEU A 671 -18.76 -6.28 -11.14
N ASN A 672 -18.65 -5.85 -9.87
CA ASN A 672 -19.48 -6.36 -8.78
C ASN A 672 -20.96 -6.04 -8.95
N TYR A 673 -21.30 -4.82 -9.40
CA TYR A 673 -22.68 -4.44 -9.69
C TYR A 673 -23.24 -5.20 -10.89
N ARG A 674 -22.44 -5.37 -11.92
CA ARG A 674 -22.82 -6.08 -13.15
C ARG A 674 -23.11 -7.57 -12.89
N LYS A 675 -22.38 -8.22 -11.99
CA LYS A 675 -22.67 -9.59 -11.55
C LYS A 675 -24.05 -9.71 -10.90
N LYS A 676 -24.46 -8.72 -10.13
CA LYS A 676 -25.70 -8.73 -9.35
C LYS A 676 -26.91 -8.18 -10.10
N ASN A 677 -26.70 -7.36 -11.12
CA ASN A 677 -27.76 -6.60 -11.81
C ASN A 677 -27.66 -6.76 -13.32
N LYS A 678 -28.59 -7.50 -13.90
CA LYS A 678 -28.70 -7.70 -15.37
C LYS A 678 -28.98 -6.39 -16.14
N HIS A 679 -29.51 -5.37 -15.44
CA HIS A 679 -29.87 -4.06 -16.01
C HIS A 679 -28.81 -2.99 -15.75
N MET A 680 -27.61 -3.39 -15.33
CA MET A 680 -26.50 -2.45 -15.20
C MET A 680 -26.15 -1.87 -16.58
N PRO A 681 -26.16 -0.53 -16.76
CA PRO A 681 -25.73 0.08 -18.02
C PRO A 681 -24.27 -0.28 -18.32
N TYR A 682 -23.89 -0.31 -19.58
CA TYR A 682 -22.47 -0.36 -19.91
C TYR A 682 -21.78 0.90 -19.41
N ALA A 683 -20.56 0.76 -18.93
CA ALA A 683 -19.77 1.90 -18.50
C ALA A 683 -18.31 1.73 -18.88
N LEU A 684 -17.67 2.83 -19.23
CA LEU A 684 -16.23 2.92 -19.43
C LEU A 684 -15.69 4.05 -18.55
N PHE A 685 -14.53 3.81 -17.99
CA PHE A 685 -13.90 4.75 -17.07
C PHE A 685 -12.51 5.10 -17.57
N VAL A 686 -12.15 6.40 -17.55
CA VAL A 686 -10.85 6.88 -18.00
C VAL A 686 -10.24 7.84 -16.98
N ASN A 687 -8.95 7.71 -16.78
CA ASN A 687 -8.20 8.65 -15.96
C ASN A 687 -7.91 9.93 -16.75
N GLY A 688 -8.40 11.06 -16.24
CA GLY A 688 -8.30 12.34 -16.91
C GLY A 688 -8.73 13.51 -16.06
N ASN A 689 -8.23 14.69 -16.41
CA ASN A 689 -8.58 15.97 -15.80
C ASN A 689 -9.60 16.71 -16.66
N SER A 690 -10.84 16.77 -16.19
CA SER A 690 -11.96 17.41 -16.91
C SER A 690 -11.84 18.93 -17.05
N ALA A 691 -10.81 19.57 -16.48
CA ALA A 691 -10.46 20.96 -16.74
C ALA A 691 -9.84 21.17 -18.13
N PHE A 692 -9.36 20.11 -18.80
CA PHE A 692 -8.77 20.15 -20.13
C PHE A 692 -9.68 19.50 -21.16
N ASN A 693 -9.39 19.70 -22.45
CA ASN A 693 -10.29 19.22 -23.50
C ASN A 693 -10.31 17.70 -23.65
N ILE A 694 -11.47 17.09 -23.46
CA ILE A 694 -11.70 15.64 -23.52
C ILE A 694 -11.68 15.14 -24.98
N ARG A 695 -12.36 15.85 -25.91
CA ARG A 695 -12.51 15.39 -27.30
C ARG A 695 -11.23 15.42 -28.13
N ASN A 696 -10.27 16.27 -27.79
CA ASN A 696 -8.95 16.29 -28.44
C ASN A 696 -7.89 15.43 -27.71
N GLY A 697 -8.23 14.85 -26.56
CA GLY A 697 -7.33 14.01 -25.78
C GLY A 697 -6.50 14.72 -24.72
N GLY A 698 -6.51 16.07 -24.70
CA GLY A 698 -5.70 16.86 -23.76
C GLY A 698 -6.05 16.68 -22.27
N ALA A 699 -7.28 16.23 -21.99
CA ALA A 699 -7.73 15.89 -20.65
C ALA A 699 -7.13 14.59 -20.10
N LEU A 700 -6.64 13.69 -20.96
CA LEU A 700 -6.44 12.29 -20.63
C LEU A 700 -4.99 12.01 -20.27
N LEU A 701 -4.78 11.22 -19.20
CA LEU A 701 -3.49 11.01 -18.57
C LEU A 701 -2.76 9.74 -19.07
N SER A 702 -3.31 9.05 -20.09
CA SER A 702 -2.64 7.89 -20.69
C SER A 702 -3.09 7.65 -22.14
N ASP A 703 -2.22 7.05 -22.96
CA ASP A 703 -2.54 6.66 -24.35
C ASP A 703 -3.76 5.73 -24.43
N LYS A 704 -3.92 4.84 -23.44
CA LYS A 704 -5.09 3.96 -23.38
C LYS A 704 -6.37 4.74 -23.12
N ALA A 705 -6.35 5.74 -22.25
CA ALA A 705 -7.47 6.64 -22.00
C ALA A 705 -7.82 7.44 -23.27
N ILE A 706 -6.82 7.93 -24.01
CA ILE A 706 -7.02 8.59 -25.31
C ILE A 706 -7.66 7.63 -26.30
N GLN A 707 -7.18 6.42 -26.40
CA GLN A 707 -7.74 5.39 -27.30
C GLN A 707 -9.20 5.07 -26.98
N ILE A 708 -9.55 4.87 -25.72
CA ILE A 708 -10.92 4.60 -25.27
C ILE A 708 -11.82 5.79 -25.59
N THR A 709 -11.38 6.99 -25.26
CA THR A 709 -12.14 8.22 -25.48
C THR A 709 -12.38 8.46 -26.98
N ASN A 710 -11.35 8.28 -27.81
CA ASN A 710 -11.50 8.36 -29.26
C ASN A 710 -12.57 7.37 -29.77
N ALA A 711 -12.55 6.13 -29.30
CA ALA A 711 -13.57 5.13 -29.67
C ALA A 711 -14.98 5.55 -29.24
N VAL A 712 -15.15 6.07 -28.00
CA VAL A 712 -16.45 6.57 -27.50
C VAL A 712 -16.99 7.70 -28.39
N PHE A 713 -16.13 8.59 -28.87
CA PHE A 713 -16.51 9.68 -29.79
C PHE A 713 -16.50 9.29 -31.28
N GLY A 714 -16.35 8.00 -31.60
CA GLY A 714 -16.43 7.50 -33.00
C GLY A 714 -15.17 7.78 -33.80
N LYS A 715 -14.02 7.98 -33.14
CA LYS A 715 -12.71 8.24 -33.77
C LYS A 715 -11.78 7.03 -33.60
N GLY A 716 -10.84 6.87 -34.52
CA GLY A 716 -9.83 5.80 -34.45
C GLY A 716 -10.35 4.42 -34.85
N SER A 717 -9.57 3.38 -34.51
CA SER A 717 -9.86 1.99 -34.89
C SER A 717 -11.07 1.45 -34.11
N LYS A 718 -11.88 0.64 -34.82
CA LYS A 718 -13.01 -0.13 -34.25
C LYS A 718 -12.63 -1.60 -34.03
N ASP A 719 -11.38 -1.96 -34.20
CA ASP A 719 -10.85 -3.31 -34.09
C ASP A 719 -10.92 -3.79 -32.63
N GLU A 720 -11.74 -4.81 -32.36
CA GLU A 720 -11.98 -5.37 -31.04
C GLU A 720 -10.69 -5.87 -30.38
N ASP A 721 -9.77 -6.44 -31.15
CA ASP A 721 -8.52 -6.99 -30.64
C ASP A 721 -7.56 -5.86 -30.15
N LYS A 722 -7.69 -4.65 -30.71
CA LYS A 722 -6.88 -3.49 -30.33
C LYS A 722 -7.46 -2.69 -29.17
N ILE A 723 -8.77 -2.48 -29.18
CA ILE A 723 -9.43 -1.59 -28.22
C ILE A 723 -10.13 -2.32 -27.09
N GLY A 724 -10.42 -3.61 -27.22
CA GLY A 724 -11.21 -4.44 -26.32
C GLY A 724 -12.69 -4.49 -26.69
N LYS A 725 -13.33 -5.64 -26.46
CA LYS A 725 -14.75 -5.88 -26.80
C LYS A 725 -15.71 -4.89 -26.15
N GLY A 726 -15.47 -4.54 -24.88
CA GLY A 726 -16.29 -3.60 -24.13
C GLY A 726 -16.27 -2.20 -24.75
N VAL A 727 -15.11 -1.75 -25.19
CA VAL A 727 -14.92 -0.46 -25.86
C VAL A 727 -15.56 -0.48 -27.25
N ALA A 728 -15.30 -1.53 -28.04
CA ALA A 728 -15.85 -1.68 -29.39
C ALA A 728 -17.37 -1.65 -29.41
N ARG A 729 -18.06 -2.25 -28.41
CA ARG A 729 -19.52 -2.19 -28.25
C ARG A 729 -20.05 -0.78 -27.97
N GLN A 730 -19.23 0.09 -27.40
CA GLN A 730 -19.61 1.47 -27.09
C GLN A 730 -19.06 2.48 -28.09
N TYR A 731 -18.51 2.01 -29.22
CA TYR A 731 -17.95 2.85 -30.26
C TYR A 731 -18.99 3.83 -30.82
N GLY A 732 -18.64 5.12 -30.82
CA GLY A 732 -19.50 6.19 -31.33
C GLY A 732 -20.68 6.59 -30.41
N LYS A 733 -20.84 6.01 -29.23
CA LYS A 733 -21.93 6.35 -28.29
C LYS A 733 -21.95 7.81 -27.86
N GLY A 734 -20.79 8.45 -27.80
CA GLY A 734 -20.62 9.88 -27.49
C GLY A 734 -20.46 10.78 -28.71
N GLN A 735 -20.53 10.26 -29.94
CA GLN A 735 -20.24 11.01 -31.19
C GLN A 735 -21.03 12.32 -31.29
N ASP A 736 -22.32 12.26 -31.02
CA ASP A 736 -23.24 13.41 -31.06
C ASP A 736 -23.38 14.09 -29.66
N GLY A 737 -22.55 13.70 -28.73
CA GLY A 737 -22.63 14.10 -27.30
C GLY A 737 -23.53 13.19 -26.48
N PHE A 738 -23.65 13.50 -25.19
CA PHE A 738 -24.40 12.76 -24.19
C PHE A 738 -25.73 13.44 -23.89
N ASN A 739 -26.75 12.65 -23.53
CA ASN A 739 -28.06 13.17 -23.14
C ASN A 739 -27.98 13.89 -21.79
N VAL A 740 -27.14 13.39 -20.90
CA VAL A 740 -26.92 13.95 -19.56
C VAL A 740 -25.43 14.12 -19.29
N SER A 741 -25.04 15.30 -18.89
CA SER A 741 -23.75 15.68 -18.33
C SER A 741 -23.88 15.86 -16.85
N SER A 742 -23.07 15.17 -16.04
CA SER A 742 -23.15 15.15 -14.58
C SER A 742 -21.83 15.57 -13.94
N CYS A 743 -21.91 16.48 -12.96
CA CYS A 743 -20.78 16.86 -12.10
C CYS A 743 -21.27 17.03 -10.67
N GLN A 744 -21.14 16.00 -9.84
CA GLN A 744 -21.72 15.95 -8.50
C GLN A 744 -20.67 16.18 -7.41
N PHE A 745 -20.77 17.30 -6.67
CA PHE A 745 -19.82 17.69 -5.61
C PHE A 745 -18.37 17.82 -6.08
N ALA A 746 -18.16 18.23 -7.34
CA ALA A 746 -16.86 18.43 -7.93
C ALA A 746 -16.76 19.70 -8.79
N PHE A 747 -17.89 20.36 -9.08
CA PHE A 747 -17.91 21.53 -9.94
C PHE A 747 -17.09 22.70 -9.40
N HIS A 748 -16.99 22.84 -8.10
CA HIS A 748 -16.22 23.87 -7.42
C HIS A 748 -14.70 23.77 -7.65
N TYR A 749 -14.17 22.60 -8.01
CA TYR A 749 -12.74 22.46 -8.34
C TYR A 749 -12.35 23.21 -9.61
N PHE A 750 -13.25 23.33 -10.58
CA PHE A 750 -12.98 24.05 -11.82
C PHE A 750 -12.99 25.59 -11.63
N TRP A 751 -13.37 26.08 -10.45
CA TRP A 751 -13.33 27.51 -10.09
C TRP A 751 -11.99 27.95 -9.49
N GLU A 752 -10.95 27.13 -9.61
CA GLU A 752 -9.61 27.46 -9.15
C GLU A 752 -9.02 28.64 -9.92
N ASN A 753 -9.16 28.63 -11.24
CA ASN A 753 -8.66 29.65 -12.13
C ASN A 753 -9.51 29.73 -13.42
N PRO A 754 -9.40 30.81 -14.21
CA PRO A 754 -10.17 30.97 -15.44
C PRO A 754 -9.94 29.85 -16.47
N GLU A 755 -8.72 29.33 -16.61
CA GLU A 755 -8.34 28.31 -17.57
C GLU A 755 -9.06 26.98 -17.27
N SER A 756 -9.08 26.57 -16.00
CA SER A 756 -9.79 25.37 -15.56
C SER A 756 -11.30 25.47 -15.79
N LEU A 757 -11.87 26.65 -15.50
CA LEU A 757 -13.31 26.89 -15.67
C LEU A 757 -13.70 26.88 -17.15
N THR A 758 -13.00 27.62 -17.99
CA THR A 758 -13.28 27.69 -19.44
C THR A 758 -13.06 26.35 -20.13
N GLY A 759 -12.02 25.60 -19.74
CA GLY A 759 -11.77 24.25 -20.22
C GLY A 759 -12.90 23.29 -19.90
N PHE A 760 -13.43 23.33 -18.67
CA PHE A 760 -14.58 22.54 -18.26
C PHE A 760 -15.86 22.94 -19.03
N LEU A 761 -16.15 24.23 -19.17
CA LEU A 761 -17.30 24.73 -19.92
C LEU A 761 -17.24 24.35 -21.40
N ARG A 762 -16.02 24.36 -21.99
CA ARG A 762 -15.79 23.82 -23.31
C ARG A 762 -16.18 22.35 -23.41
N ASN A 763 -15.77 21.51 -22.46
CA ASN A 763 -16.16 20.10 -22.43
C ASN A 763 -17.69 19.94 -22.32
N LEU A 764 -18.38 20.75 -21.52
CA LEU A 764 -19.84 20.74 -21.47
C LEU A 764 -20.46 21.04 -22.84
N ALA A 765 -19.96 22.08 -23.51
CA ALA A 765 -20.46 22.48 -24.83
C ALA A 765 -20.21 21.42 -25.89
N GLU A 766 -19.02 20.77 -25.88
CA GLU A 766 -18.65 19.77 -26.89
C GLU A 766 -19.27 18.38 -26.62
N CYS A 767 -19.46 18.01 -25.34
CA CYS A 767 -19.86 16.65 -24.97
C CYS A 767 -21.36 16.50 -24.66
N THR A 768 -22.13 17.59 -24.53
CA THR A 768 -23.58 17.50 -24.30
C THR A 768 -24.34 17.65 -25.61
N LYS A 769 -25.35 16.80 -25.84
CA LYS A 769 -26.27 16.90 -27.01
C LYS A 769 -27.10 18.18 -26.93
N LEU A 770 -27.55 18.66 -28.07
CA LEU A 770 -28.62 19.65 -28.11
C LEU A 770 -29.86 19.08 -27.40
N ASP A 771 -30.57 19.88 -26.64
CA ASP A 771 -31.63 19.49 -25.71
C ASP A 771 -31.24 18.55 -24.58
N GLY A 772 -29.95 18.24 -24.43
CA GLY A 772 -29.40 17.50 -23.28
C GLY A 772 -29.25 18.37 -22.02
N TYR A 773 -29.13 17.72 -20.87
CA TYR A 773 -29.07 18.39 -19.59
C TYR A 773 -27.69 18.32 -18.96
N PHE A 774 -27.29 19.42 -18.29
CA PHE A 774 -26.18 19.43 -17.36
C PHE A 774 -26.71 19.56 -15.94
N ILE A 775 -26.38 18.60 -15.08
CA ILE A 775 -26.77 18.54 -13.68
C ILE A 775 -25.56 18.54 -12.76
N GLY A 776 -25.67 19.25 -11.65
CA GLY A 776 -24.60 19.30 -10.68
C GLY A 776 -25.03 19.75 -9.30
N THR A 777 -24.09 19.62 -8.39
CA THR A 777 -24.19 20.07 -7.00
C THR A 777 -22.86 20.68 -6.57
N CYS A 778 -22.92 21.78 -5.79
CA CYS A 778 -21.74 22.40 -5.19
C CYS A 778 -22.16 23.19 -3.95
N TYR A 779 -21.18 23.68 -3.17
CA TYR A 779 -21.46 24.72 -2.18
C TYR A 779 -21.97 25.97 -2.86
N ASP A 780 -22.96 26.64 -2.23
CA ASP A 780 -23.46 27.96 -2.66
C ASP A 780 -22.43 29.02 -2.25
N GLY A 781 -21.76 29.60 -3.24
CA GLY A 781 -20.63 30.51 -2.99
C GLY A 781 -21.03 31.77 -2.22
N GLU A 782 -22.20 32.33 -2.51
CA GLU A 782 -22.70 33.49 -1.80
C GLU A 782 -22.99 33.20 -0.31
N SER A 783 -23.65 32.07 -0.04
CA SER A 783 -23.93 31.65 1.35
C SER A 783 -22.63 31.43 2.15
N ILE A 784 -21.64 30.79 1.53
CA ILE A 784 -20.31 30.53 2.14
C ILE A 784 -19.55 31.85 2.33
N PHE A 785 -19.57 32.75 1.34
CA PHE A 785 -18.92 34.05 1.43
C PHE A 785 -19.50 34.90 2.56
N GLN A 786 -20.81 34.95 2.68
CA GLN A 786 -21.50 35.68 3.77
C GLN A 786 -21.16 35.05 5.14
N LEU A 787 -21.11 33.74 5.23
CA LEU A 787 -20.75 33.03 6.46
C LEU A 787 -19.32 33.37 6.93
N LEU A 788 -18.38 33.52 5.98
CA LEU A 788 -16.98 33.84 6.24
C LEU A 788 -16.68 35.37 6.25
N LYS A 789 -17.64 36.22 6.04
CA LYS A 789 -17.45 37.69 5.87
C LYS A 789 -16.68 38.35 7.02
N LYS A 790 -16.91 37.87 8.26
CA LYS A 790 -16.28 38.40 9.49
C LYS A 790 -14.98 37.67 9.85
N LYS A 791 -14.54 36.74 9.04
CA LYS A 791 -13.32 35.96 9.26
C LYS A 791 -12.16 36.52 8.47
N GLU A 792 -10.97 36.48 9.05
CA GLU A 792 -9.73 36.78 8.36
C GLU A 792 -9.24 35.56 7.56
N GLN A 793 -8.30 35.78 6.62
CA GLN A 793 -7.70 34.66 5.87
C GLN A 793 -6.97 33.70 6.83
N GLY A 794 -7.24 32.41 6.72
CA GLY A 794 -6.71 31.36 7.60
C GLY A 794 -7.63 31.00 8.78
N GLU A 795 -8.57 31.88 9.15
CA GLU A 795 -9.55 31.55 10.20
C GLU A 795 -10.63 30.58 9.72
N SER A 796 -11.19 29.83 10.66
CA SER A 796 -12.18 28.80 10.36
C SER A 796 -13.46 28.91 11.19
N ILE A 797 -14.49 28.20 10.72
CA ILE A 797 -15.73 27.91 11.44
C ILE A 797 -15.78 26.38 11.58
N GLN A 798 -15.99 25.90 12.81
CA GLN A 798 -15.98 24.46 13.12
C GLN A 798 -17.32 24.00 13.66
N ILE A 799 -17.69 22.77 13.35
CA ILE A 799 -18.79 22.05 13.99
C ILE A 799 -18.19 20.84 14.72
N VAL A 800 -18.39 20.87 16.04
CA VAL A 800 -17.89 19.81 16.96
C VAL A 800 -19.09 19.12 17.60
N GLU A 801 -19.05 17.80 17.69
CA GLU A 801 -20.08 17.00 18.33
C GLU A 801 -19.45 15.92 19.24
N ASN A 802 -19.76 15.96 20.55
CA ASN A 802 -19.18 15.12 21.59
C ASN A 802 -17.62 15.16 21.56
N ASP A 803 -17.08 16.38 21.60
CA ASP A 803 -15.63 16.66 21.57
C ASP A 803 -14.89 16.19 20.32
N LYS A 804 -15.63 15.78 19.28
CA LYS A 804 -15.05 15.40 18.01
C LYS A 804 -15.46 16.38 16.92
N LYS A 805 -14.46 16.88 16.17
CA LYS A 805 -14.70 17.76 15.02
C LYS A 805 -15.29 16.93 13.88
N ILE A 806 -16.49 17.33 13.41
CA ILE A 806 -17.17 16.65 12.29
C ILE A 806 -17.04 17.41 10.98
N TRP A 807 -16.87 18.74 11.05
CA TRP A 807 -16.73 19.59 9.88
C TRP A 807 -16.02 20.90 10.24
N GLU A 808 -15.24 21.42 9.30
CA GLU A 808 -14.59 22.74 9.40
C GLU A 808 -14.53 23.41 8.03
N LEU A 809 -14.81 24.71 8.02
CA LEU A 809 -14.71 25.58 6.86
C LEU A 809 -13.68 26.68 7.15
N ARG A 810 -12.61 26.74 6.39
CA ARG A 810 -11.51 27.71 6.52
C ARG A 810 -11.52 28.70 5.36
N LYS A 811 -11.34 30.00 5.66
CA LYS A 811 -11.22 31.04 4.65
C LYS A 811 -9.81 31.08 4.07
N GLY A 812 -9.64 30.86 2.76
CA GLY A 812 -8.36 30.89 2.06
C GLY A 812 -8.08 32.18 1.28
N TYR A 813 -9.07 33.11 1.18
CA TYR A 813 -9.00 34.33 0.37
C TYR A 813 -9.02 35.62 1.22
N ARG A 814 -8.56 36.74 0.64
CA ARG A 814 -8.53 38.07 1.29
C ARG A 814 -9.66 38.97 0.86
N ALA A 815 -10.32 38.67 -0.25
CA ALA A 815 -11.34 39.54 -0.83
C ALA A 815 -12.48 39.85 0.17
N THR A 816 -12.97 41.09 0.12
CA THR A 816 -14.08 41.62 0.96
C THR A 816 -15.40 41.69 0.21
N GLU A 817 -15.36 41.54 -1.11
CA GLU A 817 -16.50 41.53 -2.03
C GLU A 817 -16.51 40.25 -2.85
N PHE A 818 -17.69 39.75 -3.17
CA PHE A 818 -17.86 38.56 -4.04
C PHE A 818 -18.72 39.03 -5.22
N LYS A 819 -18.04 39.67 -6.17
CA LYS A 819 -18.68 40.30 -7.33
C LYS A 819 -19.18 39.24 -8.31
N ASP A 820 -20.17 39.64 -9.05
CA ASP A 820 -20.80 38.87 -10.09
C ASP A 820 -20.08 39.09 -11.44
N ASP A 821 -18.77 38.86 -11.46
CA ASP A 821 -17.90 38.94 -12.61
C ASP A 821 -16.69 38.01 -12.45
N SER A 822 -15.75 38.02 -13.39
CA SER A 822 -14.57 37.12 -13.40
C SER A 822 -13.67 37.25 -12.16
N SER A 823 -13.77 38.36 -11.40
CA SER A 823 -12.97 38.56 -10.18
C SER A 823 -13.38 37.62 -9.02
N CYS A 824 -14.52 36.94 -9.13
CA CYS A 824 -14.97 35.97 -8.14
C CYS A 824 -14.29 34.60 -8.26
N ILE A 825 -13.52 34.36 -9.32
CA ILE A 825 -12.80 33.09 -9.55
C ILE A 825 -11.58 33.03 -8.63
N GLY A 826 -11.21 31.83 -8.13
CA GLY A 826 -10.02 31.63 -7.33
C GLY A 826 -10.21 31.86 -5.83
N TYR A 827 -11.43 32.07 -5.33
CA TYR A 827 -11.69 32.23 -3.90
C TYR A 827 -11.64 30.87 -3.21
N GLN A 828 -10.45 30.50 -2.77
CA GLN A 828 -10.18 29.21 -2.13
C GLN A 828 -10.80 29.15 -0.72
N ILE A 829 -11.37 28.01 -0.40
CA ILE A 829 -11.78 27.59 0.95
C ILE A 829 -11.16 26.25 1.29
N GLY A 830 -10.91 26.00 2.57
CA GLY A 830 -10.52 24.67 3.05
C GLY A 830 -11.71 23.98 3.71
N ILE A 831 -12.06 22.79 3.24
CA ILE A 831 -13.14 22.00 3.81
C ILE A 831 -12.57 20.76 4.50
N TYR A 832 -12.91 20.60 5.78
CA TYR A 832 -12.66 19.36 6.51
C TYR A 832 -14.00 18.63 6.74
N GLN A 833 -14.02 17.34 6.47
CA GLN A 833 -15.13 16.44 6.79
C GLN A 833 -14.62 15.20 7.52
N GLU A 834 -15.32 14.78 8.59
CA GLU A 834 -14.98 13.60 9.38
C GLU A 834 -14.75 12.34 8.53
N THR A 835 -15.54 12.15 7.48
CA THR A 835 -15.48 10.97 6.61
C THR A 835 -14.26 10.93 5.69
N ILE A 836 -13.64 12.07 5.43
CA ILE A 836 -12.44 12.23 4.60
C ILE A 836 -11.22 12.43 5.48
N ASN A 837 -11.43 13.05 6.65
CA ASN A 837 -10.46 13.29 7.72
C ASN A 837 -9.20 14.08 7.29
N GLN A 838 -9.35 14.97 6.32
CA GLN A 838 -8.33 15.92 5.88
C GLN A 838 -8.97 17.17 5.31
N PHE A 839 -8.20 18.28 5.23
CA PHE A 839 -8.62 19.46 4.52
C PHE A 839 -8.49 19.27 3.01
N ILE A 840 -9.57 19.59 2.30
CA ILE A 840 -9.59 19.64 0.85
C ILE A 840 -9.74 21.10 0.43
N PRO A 841 -8.89 21.63 -0.47
CA PRO A 841 -9.10 22.95 -1.06
C PRO A 841 -10.28 22.87 -2.05
N GLU A 842 -11.23 23.77 -1.89
CA GLU A 842 -12.38 23.97 -2.78
C GLU A 842 -12.47 25.44 -3.11
N TYR A 843 -13.25 25.81 -4.12
CA TYR A 843 -13.38 27.20 -4.56
C TYR A 843 -14.84 27.63 -4.57
N LEU A 844 -15.10 28.91 -4.26
CA LEU A 844 -16.44 29.46 -4.24
C LEU A 844 -17.01 29.56 -5.65
N VAL A 845 -18.24 29.10 -5.84
CA VAL A 845 -18.99 29.18 -7.09
C VAL A 845 -19.96 30.36 -6.99
N ASN A 846 -19.73 31.44 -7.75
CA ASN A 846 -20.71 32.51 -7.92
C ASN A 846 -21.79 32.02 -8.91
N PHE A 847 -22.99 31.77 -8.40
CA PHE A 847 -24.03 31.14 -9.21
C PHE A 847 -24.60 32.06 -10.30
N ASP A 848 -24.70 33.36 -10.04
CA ASP A 848 -25.20 34.31 -11.00
C ASP A 848 -24.21 34.53 -12.15
N TYR A 849 -22.93 34.62 -11.84
CA TYR A 849 -21.87 34.63 -12.86
C TYR A 849 -21.83 33.33 -13.64
N MET A 850 -22.00 32.19 -12.97
CA MET A 850 -22.09 30.87 -13.61
C MET A 850 -23.23 30.83 -14.65
N CYS A 851 -24.42 31.35 -14.30
CA CYS A 851 -25.58 31.36 -15.21
C CYS A 851 -25.25 32.11 -16.51
N ARG A 852 -24.58 33.26 -16.42
CA ARG A 852 -24.16 34.02 -17.61
C ARG A 852 -23.12 33.28 -18.43
N LEU A 853 -22.09 32.74 -17.81
CA LEU A 853 -21.10 31.93 -18.51
C LEU A 853 -21.75 30.74 -19.22
N MET A 854 -22.69 30.07 -18.57
CA MET A 854 -23.39 28.94 -19.16
C MET A 854 -24.20 29.36 -20.41
N GLU A 855 -24.80 30.56 -20.42
CA GLU A 855 -25.50 31.09 -21.61
C GLU A 855 -24.54 31.29 -22.77
N ASP A 856 -23.33 31.81 -22.54
CA ASP A 856 -22.30 31.96 -23.57
C ASP A 856 -21.93 30.61 -24.18
N TYR A 857 -21.83 29.57 -23.38
CA TYR A 857 -21.54 28.19 -23.81
C TYR A 857 -22.77 27.42 -24.32
N GLY A 858 -23.93 28.09 -24.50
CA GLY A 858 -25.12 27.53 -25.16
C GLY A 858 -26.07 26.79 -24.21
N PHE A 859 -25.93 26.97 -22.93
CA PHE A 859 -26.81 26.39 -21.91
C PHE A 859 -27.67 27.46 -21.25
N LYS A 860 -28.86 27.06 -20.84
CA LYS A 860 -29.75 27.90 -20.05
C LYS A 860 -30.30 27.11 -18.88
N ILE A 861 -30.43 27.76 -17.72
CA ILE A 861 -31.12 27.15 -16.59
C ILE A 861 -32.56 26.86 -17.01
N ILE A 862 -33.09 25.70 -16.68
CA ILE A 862 -34.46 25.31 -17.03
C ILE A 862 -35.45 26.23 -16.30
N ASP A 863 -36.54 26.60 -17.00
CA ASP A 863 -37.60 27.39 -16.39
C ASP A 863 -38.45 26.54 -15.41
N ARG A 864 -39.29 27.20 -14.66
CA ARG A 864 -40.12 26.56 -13.65
C ARG A 864 -41.07 25.52 -14.24
N THR A 865 -41.57 25.72 -15.44
CA THR A 865 -42.49 24.77 -16.10
C THR A 865 -41.77 23.47 -16.44
N GLU A 866 -40.59 23.58 -17.03
CA GLU A 866 -39.76 22.43 -17.33
C GLU A 866 -39.25 21.72 -16.05
N ALA A 867 -38.87 22.51 -15.01
CA ALA A 867 -38.46 21.98 -13.72
C ALA A 867 -39.57 21.14 -13.06
N VAL A 868 -40.81 21.63 -13.05
CA VAL A 868 -41.97 20.92 -12.48
C VAL A 868 -42.21 19.60 -13.25
N ASN A 869 -42.07 19.61 -14.57
CA ASN A 869 -42.20 18.39 -15.40
C ASN A 869 -41.15 17.35 -15.09
N LEU A 870 -39.94 17.79 -14.66
CA LEU A 870 -38.84 16.93 -14.23
C LEU A 870 -38.93 16.56 -12.74
N GLY A 871 -39.93 17.06 -12.03
CA GLY A 871 -40.17 16.80 -10.60
C GLY A 871 -39.43 17.72 -9.63
N PHE A 872 -39.02 18.92 -10.06
CA PHE A 872 -38.35 19.93 -9.24
C PHE A 872 -39.20 21.18 -9.13
N LEU A 873 -39.02 22.01 -8.09
CA LEU A 873 -39.69 23.27 -7.94
C LEU A 873 -39.14 24.32 -8.91
N GLU A 874 -37.85 24.38 -9.05
CA GLU A 874 -37.10 25.31 -9.90
C GLU A 874 -35.89 24.62 -10.55
N GLY A 875 -35.27 25.23 -11.54
CA GLY A 875 -34.06 24.71 -12.19
C GLY A 875 -32.80 24.72 -11.33
N SER A 876 -32.83 25.48 -10.23
CA SER A 876 -31.81 25.50 -9.15
C SER A 876 -32.47 25.86 -7.84
N GLY A 877 -31.85 25.36 -6.75
CA GLY A 877 -32.29 25.68 -5.40
C GLY A 877 -31.34 25.13 -4.33
N MET A 878 -31.61 25.56 -3.10
CA MET A 878 -30.80 25.11 -1.96
C MET A 878 -31.23 23.72 -1.50
N PHE A 879 -30.31 23.00 -0.88
CA PHE A 879 -30.60 21.65 -0.35
C PHE A 879 -31.66 21.68 0.77
N SER A 880 -31.84 22.81 1.47
CA SER A 880 -32.93 23.01 2.43
C SER A 880 -34.30 22.86 1.79
N GLU A 881 -34.47 23.31 0.55
CA GLU A 881 -35.74 23.21 -0.19
C GLU A 881 -36.00 21.75 -0.56
N LEU A 882 -34.98 21.06 -1.07
CA LEU A 882 -35.07 19.62 -1.37
C LEU A 882 -35.32 18.77 -0.12
N TYR A 883 -34.78 19.18 1.03
CA TYR A 883 -35.06 18.51 2.30
C TYR A 883 -36.54 18.65 2.71
N THR A 884 -37.09 19.85 2.60
CA THR A 884 -38.50 20.12 2.88
C THR A 884 -39.41 19.32 1.92
N GLU A 885 -39.01 19.19 0.67
CA GLU A 885 -39.71 18.39 -0.32
C GLU A 885 -39.65 16.88 0.03
N MET A 886 -38.51 16.38 0.48
CA MET A 886 -38.34 15.01 0.95
C MET A 886 -39.24 14.71 2.14
N GLU A 887 -39.31 15.65 3.14
CA GLU A 887 -40.22 15.50 4.28
C GLU A 887 -41.68 15.44 3.85
N THR A 888 -42.04 16.24 2.85
CA THR A 888 -43.41 16.26 2.29
C THR A 888 -43.72 14.94 1.58
N ASP A 889 -42.78 14.42 0.83
CA ASP A 889 -42.86 13.10 0.16
C ASP A 889 -43.06 11.96 1.16
N ILE A 890 -42.30 11.98 2.25
CA ILE A 890 -42.43 10.97 3.31
C ILE A 890 -43.79 11.09 4.03
N LYS A 891 -44.29 12.32 4.26
CA LYS A 891 -45.63 12.55 4.83
C LYS A 891 -46.72 11.98 3.95
N LYS A 892 -46.61 12.14 2.62
CA LYS A 892 -47.56 11.60 1.64
C LYS A 892 -47.43 10.06 1.52
N ASN A 893 -46.23 9.53 1.61
CA ASN A 893 -45.99 8.11 1.52
C ASN A 893 -44.89 7.63 2.50
N PRO A 894 -45.26 7.18 3.69
CA PRO A 894 -44.30 6.76 4.74
C PRO A 894 -43.38 5.61 4.35
N PHE A 895 -43.74 4.79 3.35
CA PHE A 895 -42.88 3.70 2.88
C PHE A 895 -41.59 4.16 2.20
N LYS A 896 -41.58 5.39 1.66
CA LYS A 896 -40.38 6.02 1.06
C LYS A 896 -39.22 6.21 2.06
N LYS A 897 -39.48 6.18 3.37
CA LYS A 897 -38.42 6.23 4.40
C LYS A 897 -37.34 5.17 4.16
N LYS A 898 -37.71 3.97 3.73
CA LYS A 898 -36.75 2.89 3.45
C LYS A 898 -35.80 3.21 2.30
N ASP A 899 -36.28 3.99 1.33
CA ASP A 899 -35.51 4.36 0.13
C ASP A 899 -34.49 5.45 0.43
N TYR A 900 -34.67 6.23 1.50
CA TYR A 900 -33.86 7.39 1.85
C TYR A 900 -32.90 7.14 3.03
N GLY A 901 -32.81 5.90 3.53
CA GLY A 901 -31.88 5.54 4.61
C GLY A 901 -32.07 6.39 5.85
N GLN A 902 -31.02 7.01 6.35
CA GLN A 902 -31.04 7.91 7.52
C GLN A 902 -31.24 9.40 7.14
N ALA A 903 -31.50 9.71 5.87
CA ALA A 903 -31.63 11.10 5.40
C ALA A 903 -32.66 11.91 6.21
N TYR A 904 -33.79 11.30 6.60
CA TYR A 904 -34.87 11.97 7.35
C TYR A 904 -34.54 12.21 8.83
N THR A 905 -33.46 11.63 9.35
CA THR A 905 -33.03 11.77 10.76
C THR A 905 -31.89 12.75 10.93
N MET A 906 -31.53 13.52 9.88
CA MET A 906 -30.45 14.51 9.98
C MET A 906 -30.63 15.41 11.20
N ASN A 907 -29.60 15.51 12.04
CA ASN A 907 -29.56 16.41 13.18
C ASN A 907 -29.30 17.86 12.75
N ALA A 908 -29.34 18.79 13.70
CA ALA A 908 -29.18 20.23 13.43
C ALA A 908 -27.80 20.56 12.81
N ASN A 909 -26.73 19.84 13.20
CA ASN A 909 -25.37 20.02 12.67
C ASN A 909 -25.26 19.52 11.23
N GLU A 910 -25.80 18.34 10.94
CA GLU A 910 -25.86 17.79 9.58
C GLU A 910 -26.65 18.72 8.64
N LYS A 911 -27.78 19.25 9.09
CA LYS A 911 -28.57 20.22 8.32
C LYS A 911 -27.80 21.52 8.06
N LYS A 912 -27.07 22.06 9.04
CA LYS A 912 -26.22 23.23 8.83
C LYS A 912 -25.20 23.04 7.73
N ILE A 913 -24.55 21.89 7.71
CA ILE A 913 -23.54 21.55 6.68
C ILE A 913 -24.20 21.32 5.31
N SER A 914 -25.23 20.49 5.28
CA SER A 914 -25.91 20.09 4.06
C SER A 914 -26.55 21.28 3.34
N PHE A 915 -27.20 22.20 4.09
CA PHE A 915 -27.95 23.30 3.52
C PHE A 915 -27.08 24.46 2.98
N LEU A 916 -25.76 24.35 3.08
CA LEU A 916 -24.83 25.24 2.37
C LEU A 916 -24.65 24.85 0.89
N ASN A 917 -25.26 23.76 0.45
CA ASN A 917 -25.15 23.26 -0.91
C ASN A 917 -26.35 23.66 -1.76
N ARG A 918 -26.08 23.79 -3.05
CA ARG A 918 -27.04 24.12 -4.13
C ARG A 918 -27.03 22.99 -5.17
N TYR A 919 -28.19 22.73 -5.77
CA TYR A 919 -28.32 21.94 -7.00
C TYR A 919 -28.65 22.84 -8.19
N PHE A 920 -28.36 22.37 -9.39
CA PHE A 920 -28.70 23.08 -10.62
C PHE A 920 -28.94 22.11 -11.78
N ILE A 921 -29.82 22.54 -12.73
CA ILE A 921 -30.16 21.84 -13.95
C ILE A 921 -30.14 22.85 -15.10
N PHE A 922 -29.18 22.70 -16.00
CA PHE A 922 -29.08 23.47 -17.23
C PHE A 922 -29.45 22.61 -18.42
N LYS A 923 -30.08 23.21 -19.43
CA LYS A 923 -30.39 22.58 -20.71
C LYS A 923 -29.57 23.22 -21.81
N LYS A 924 -28.97 22.40 -22.66
CA LYS A 924 -28.30 22.90 -23.85
C LYS A 924 -29.31 23.33 -24.91
N ILE A 925 -29.40 24.63 -25.19
CA ILE A 925 -30.39 25.23 -26.09
C ILE A 925 -29.83 25.58 -27.46
N ARG A 926 -28.53 25.62 -27.64
CA ARG A 926 -27.86 25.92 -28.92
C ARG A 926 -26.50 25.30 -29.00
N ASN A 927 -26.03 25.01 -30.23
CA ASN A 927 -24.64 24.67 -30.46
C ASN A 927 -23.83 25.95 -30.68
N ILE A 928 -22.65 25.98 -30.14
CA ILE A 928 -21.70 27.10 -30.23
C ILE A 928 -20.35 26.59 -30.72
N ASN A 929 -19.48 27.49 -31.14
CA ASN A 929 -18.06 27.19 -31.33
C ASN A 929 -17.27 27.54 -30.05
N PRO A 930 -16.96 26.58 -29.20
CA PRO A 930 -16.34 26.86 -27.90
C PRO A 930 -14.90 27.37 -28.01
N GLU A 931 -14.18 27.07 -29.11
CA GLU A 931 -12.83 27.60 -29.35
C GLU A 931 -12.85 29.11 -29.51
N LYS A 932 -13.81 29.62 -30.27
CA LYS A 932 -13.94 31.06 -30.48
C LYS A 932 -14.26 31.78 -29.17
N ILE A 933 -15.16 31.22 -28.33
CA ILE A 933 -15.53 31.81 -27.05
C ILE A 933 -14.33 31.80 -26.09
N GLN A 934 -13.55 30.74 -26.08
CA GLN A 934 -12.37 30.66 -25.26
C GLN A 934 -11.32 31.72 -25.64
N ILE A 935 -11.09 31.89 -26.94
CA ILE A 935 -10.19 32.93 -27.46
C ILE A 935 -10.69 34.31 -27.08
N ASP A 936 -11.98 34.59 -27.34
CA ASP A 936 -12.60 35.88 -27.01
C ASP A 936 -12.50 36.21 -25.51
N MET A 937 -12.65 35.20 -24.63
CA MET A 937 -12.47 35.32 -23.18
C MET A 937 -11.01 35.54 -22.74
N GLU A 938 -10.08 34.81 -23.33
CA GLU A 938 -8.64 34.97 -23.05
C GLU A 938 -8.16 36.37 -23.49
N GLU A 939 -8.61 36.86 -24.65
CA GLU A 939 -8.35 38.21 -25.12
C GLU A 939 -8.93 39.25 -24.16
N TYR A 940 -10.18 39.10 -23.75
CA TYR A 940 -10.84 39.98 -22.77
C TYR A 940 -10.09 40.02 -21.42
N HIS A 941 -9.69 38.85 -20.89
CA HIS A 941 -8.92 38.78 -19.63
C HIS A 941 -7.55 39.43 -19.75
N SER A 942 -6.88 39.27 -20.90
CA SER A 942 -5.60 39.94 -21.17
C SER A 942 -5.74 41.46 -21.26
N GLU A 943 -6.81 41.96 -21.85
CA GLU A 943 -7.12 43.38 -21.92
C GLU A 943 -7.45 43.99 -20.56
N VAL A 944 -8.24 43.26 -19.72
CA VAL A 944 -8.58 43.70 -18.36
C VAL A 944 -7.32 43.73 -17.48
N SER A 945 -6.50 42.69 -17.51
CA SER A 945 -5.23 42.64 -16.77
C SER A 945 -4.26 43.73 -17.19
N ASN A 946 -4.15 44.01 -18.49
CA ASN A 946 -3.37 45.12 -19.00
C ASN A 946 -3.90 46.50 -18.60
N ALA A 947 -5.23 46.67 -18.51
CA ALA A 947 -5.86 47.89 -18.06
C ALA A 947 -5.67 48.11 -16.55
N GLU A 948 -5.75 47.04 -15.74
CA GLU A 948 -5.46 47.10 -14.29
C GLU A 948 -3.98 47.36 -14.01
N THR A 949 -3.08 46.73 -14.76
CA THR A 949 -1.64 47.02 -14.65
C THR A 949 -1.33 48.49 -15.03
N LYS A 950 -1.94 49.02 -16.09
CA LYS A 950 -1.83 50.43 -16.46
C LYS A 950 -2.39 51.35 -15.40
N LYS A 951 -3.53 50.99 -14.74
CA LYS A 951 -4.08 51.78 -13.61
C LYS A 951 -3.18 51.72 -12.37
N ALA A 952 -2.62 50.56 -12.05
CA ALA A 952 -1.69 50.40 -10.93
C ALA A 952 -0.39 51.18 -11.16
N VAL A 953 0.13 51.17 -12.39
CA VAL A 953 1.29 51.99 -12.76
C VAL A 953 1.02 53.47 -12.68
N LYS A 954 -0.18 53.94 -13.12
CA LYS A 954 -0.60 55.31 -12.97
C LYS A 954 -0.74 55.75 -11.53
N ILE A 955 -1.32 54.93 -10.67
CA ILE A 955 -1.44 55.16 -9.22
C ILE A 955 -0.05 55.20 -8.57
N ALA A 956 0.85 54.32 -8.98
CA ALA A 956 2.21 54.30 -8.48
C ALA A 956 3.03 55.55 -8.95
N GLU A 957 2.77 56.08 -10.14
CA GLU A 957 3.37 57.32 -10.66
C GLU A 957 2.78 58.54 -9.94
N GLU A 958 1.47 58.57 -9.62
CA GLU A 958 0.80 59.60 -8.84
C GLU A 958 1.24 59.66 -7.36
N ILE A 959 1.73 58.56 -6.79
CA ILE A 959 2.26 58.44 -5.43
C ILE A 959 3.74 58.91 -5.36
N GLN A 960 4.47 59.04 -6.49
CA GLN A 960 5.88 59.39 -6.52
C GLN A 960 6.19 60.86 -6.75
N GLU A 961 5.24 61.80 -6.72
CA GLU A 961 5.54 63.20 -6.66
C GLU A 961 5.55 63.78 -5.23
N PRO A 962 6.70 63.90 -4.57
CA PRO A 962 6.85 64.68 -3.37
C PRO A 962 7.13 66.15 -3.69
N LYS A 963 6.31 67.06 -3.22
CA LYS A 963 6.57 68.52 -3.23
C LYS A 963 7.87 68.79 -2.45
N GLU A 964 8.91 69.21 -3.16
CA GLU A 964 10.11 69.74 -2.56
C GLU A 964 9.86 70.99 -1.73
N LYS A 965 10.22 71.00 -0.44
CA LYS A 965 10.52 72.14 0.39
C LYS A 965 12.03 72.20 0.59
N LYS A 966 12.65 73.28 0.11
CA LYS A 966 14.04 73.63 0.29
C LYS A 966 14.44 73.71 1.76
N PRO A 967 15.59 73.20 2.17
CA PRO A 967 16.20 73.44 3.47
C PRO A 967 17.35 74.46 3.37
N ARG A 968 17.51 75.21 4.46
CA ARG A 968 18.60 76.16 4.72
C ARG A 968 19.87 75.37 5.09
N GLU A 969 21.02 75.93 4.55
CA GLU A 969 22.41 75.56 4.85
C GLU A 969 22.83 75.63 6.33
N LYS A 970 23.70 74.69 6.72
CA LYS A 970 24.80 74.92 7.66
C LYS A 970 25.91 73.90 7.55
N LYS A 971 27.11 74.39 7.39
CA LYS A 971 28.49 74.06 7.22
C LYS A 971 29.04 72.80 7.87
N GLU A 972 30.04 72.21 7.09
CA GLU A 972 31.00 71.18 7.39
C GLU A 972 31.88 71.35 8.64
N PRO A 973 32.66 70.31 9.09
CA PRO A 973 33.98 70.04 8.60
C PRO A 973 34.45 68.55 8.46
N LYS A 974 35.21 68.33 7.34
CA LYS A 974 36.50 67.64 7.11
C LYS A 974 36.82 66.26 7.70
N GLU A 975 37.05 65.37 6.76
CA GLU A 975 37.91 64.24 6.40
C GLU A 975 38.96 63.72 7.43
N PRO A 976 39.51 62.48 7.33
CA PRO A 976 40.32 62.00 6.16
C PRO A 976 40.14 60.51 5.72
N ARG A 977 40.30 60.31 4.46
CA ARG A 977 41.05 59.36 3.59
C ARG A 977 41.51 58.03 4.14
N GLU A 978 41.25 56.92 3.40
CA GLU A 978 42.11 56.11 2.51
C GLU A 978 41.41 54.76 2.24
N LYS A 979 41.43 54.07 1.17
CA LYS A 979 42.01 53.79 -0.14
C LYS A 979 41.15 52.73 -0.83
N ALA A 980 40.95 52.85 -2.12
CA ALA A 980 40.47 51.79 -3.02
C ALA A 980 41.64 50.81 -3.34
N PRO A 981 41.43 49.61 -3.99
CA PRO A 981 40.89 49.40 -5.32
C PRO A 981 40.10 48.05 -5.43
N ALA A 982 39.50 47.58 -6.47
CA ALA A 982 39.62 47.62 -7.89
C ALA A 982 38.42 47.00 -8.61
N LYS A 983 38.16 47.38 -9.81
CA LYS A 983 37.14 46.93 -10.77
C LYS A 983 37.34 45.47 -11.23
N ILE A 984 36.28 44.68 -11.44
CA ILE A 984 36.22 43.66 -12.48
C ILE A 984 34.87 43.69 -13.19
N LYS A 985 34.96 43.58 -14.52
CA LYS A 985 33.98 43.86 -15.55
C LYS A 985 32.84 42.84 -15.67
N LYS A 986 31.64 43.31 -16.05
CA LYS A 986 30.55 42.55 -16.67
C LYS A 986 31.03 41.88 -17.97
N ILE A 987 30.64 40.61 -18.17
CA ILE A 987 30.56 39.98 -19.48
C ILE A 987 29.14 39.39 -19.64
N ASN A 988 28.43 39.98 -20.61
CA ASN A 988 27.22 39.44 -21.20
C ASN A 988 27.60 38.26 -22.11
N LYS A 989 26.89 37.12 -22.02
CA LYS A 989 26.79 36.19 -23.16
C LYS A 989 25.33 35.77 -23.37
N LYS A 990 24.81 36.24 -24.48
CA LYS A 990 23.65 35.68 -25.19
C LYS A 990 24.01 34.28 -25.67
N ILE A 991 23.10 33.32 -25.50
CA ILE A 991 23.14 32.06 -26.24
C ILE A 991 21.92 32.04 -27.14
N ILE A 992 22.19 31.88 -28.41
CA ILE A 992 21.26 31.76 -29.53
C ILE A 992 20.91 30.26 -29.65
N LEU A 993 19.63 29.96 -29.71
CA LEU A 993 19.11 28.65 -30.16
C LEU A 993 19.33 28.52 -31.68
N VAL A 994 19.91 27.43 -32.10
CA VAL A 994 19.83 26.93 -33.47
C VAL A 994 19.15 25.60 -33.47
N ALA A 995 17.99 25.54 -34.15
CA ALA A 995 17.33 24.33 -34.52
C ALA A 995 18.04 23.67 -35.70
N GLY A 996 18.17 22.38 -35.69
CA GLY A 996 18.64 21.59 -36.78
C GLY A 996 18.10 20.17 -36.71
N GLY A 997 17.13 19.88 -37.55
CA GLY A 997 16.53 18.58 -37.71
C GLY A 997 17.35 17.67 -38.63
N GLY A 998 16.94 16.42 -38.68
CA GLY A 998 17.29 15.47 -39.76
C GLY A 998 17.55 14.07 -39.25
N ILE A 999 16.59 13.23 -39.38
CA ILE A 999 16.53 11.97 -40.12
C ILE A 999 17.68 10.98 -39.88
N LEU A 1000 17.46 9.92 -39.14
CA LEU A 1000 17.32 8.53 -39.60
C LEU A 1000 16.89 7.68 -38.41
#